data_888c1d93274d848a0d17c1a2d9a3b3ac
#
_entry.id   888c1d93274d848a0d17c1a2d9a3b3ac
#
_cell.length_a   1.000
_cell.length_b   1.000
_cell.length_c   1.000
_cell.angle_alpha   90.00
_cell.angle_beta   90.00
_cell.angle_gamma   90.00
#
_symmetry.space_group_name_H-M   'P 1'
#
loop_
_entity.id
_entity.type
_entity.pdbx_description
1 polymer ?
#
loop_
_entity_poly.entity_id
_entity_poly.type
_entity_poly.pdbx_seq_one_letter_code
_entity_poly.pdbx_strand_id
1 'polypeptide(L)'
;MARATPIERYRNIGISAHIDAGKTTTTERILFYTGVSHKIGEVHDGAAVMDYMEQEQERGITITSAATTCFWKGMDGSYSEHRINIIDTPGHVDFTIEVERSLRVLDSAVALFDSVAGVQPQSETVWRQMNKYGVPRIAFVNKMDRAGANFLRVVEMIRQRLRANAVAIQLPIGAEDQFEGVIDLIRMQAIYWDMETQGMRFEYRDIPSELRAQAEEYRGKMIEAAAEANDALMNTYLEGGALTEAQIRAGLRERSVRNDLVLCMCGSAFKNKGVQALLDAVIEFMPSPIEMPDTKGLDSDGEADTRKAGDDQPFAALAFKILNDPFVGNLTFFRVYSGVLNSGDTVYVPTKDRKERVGRLLQMHASDRTEIKEVRAGDIAAAVGLKDVFTGDTLCDLDKPITLEKMEFPEPVISVAVEPKTKADQEKMGLALQRLAKEDPSFRVSTDQESGQTIIAGMGELHLEIIVDRMKREFNVEANVGKPQVAYRETIRAGVEQEGKFVRQSGGRGQYGHVWLKVEPNETGKGYEFVNGIVGGVVPREYIPAVDKGIQEACQTGVIAGYPVVDVKVTLFDGSYHDVDSNEMAFKIAGSMGFKEGFRRAKPVLLEPIMKVEVVTPEEYSGDVIGDLNRRRGQILGMDDSPAGKVITAEVPLSEMFGYATNVRSMSQGRATFTMEFAKYHEVPPNIADGIIKK
;
A
#
# COMPACT_ATOMS: atom_id res chain seq x y z
N MET A 1 32.76 -11.66 -5.58
CA MET A 1 33.45 -11.30 -4.31
C MET A 1 32.60 -11.81 -3.14
N ALA A 2 33.19 -11.99 -1.93
CA ALA A 2 32.37 -12.32 -0.76
C ALA A 2 31.47 -11.13 -0.39
N ARG A 3 30.28 -11.41 0.18
CA ARG A 3 29.40 -10.37 0.76
C ARG A 3 30.13 -9.56 1.83
N ALA A 4 29.94 -8.24 1.86
CA ALA A 4 30.42 -7.41 2.94
C ALA A 4 29.65 -7.68 4.25
N THR A 5 28.34 -7.80 4.18
CA THR A 5 27.48 -8.18 5.31
C THR A 5 26.78 -9.50 4.98
N PRO A 6 26.87 -10.55 5.80
CA PRO A 6 26.13 -11.79 5.62
C PRO A 6 24.61 -11.56 5.53
N ILE A 7 23.89 -12.33 4.71
CA ILE A 7 22.45 -12.14 4.48
C ILE A 7 21.62 -12.31 5.77
N GLU A 8 22.06 -13.13 6.71
CA GLU A 8 21.46 -13.34 8.03
C GLU A 8 21.40 -12.05 8.86
N ARG A 9 22.28 -11.09 8.53
CA ARG A 9 22.38 -9.80 9.21
C ARG A 9 21.70 -8.66 8.44
N TYR A 10 20.90 -8.98 7.44
CA TYR A 10 20.04 -8.02 6.75
C TYR A 10 18.72 -7.89 7.48
N ARG A 11 18.20 -6.68 7.54
CA ARG A 11 16.83 -6.37 7.96
C ARG A 11 16.22 -5.39 6.97
N ASN A 12 15.14 -5.80 6.32
CA ASN A 12 14.39 -4.96 5.40
C ASN A 12 13.09 -4.56 6.09
N ILE A 13 13.06 -3.35 6.62
CA ILE A 13 11.97 -2.88 7.47
C ILE A 13 11.21 -1.72 6.84
N GLY A 14 9.90 -1.71 7.03
CA GLY A 14 9.05 -0.54 6.80
C GLY A 14 8.76 0.18 8.10
N ILE A 15 8.71 1.49 8.06
CA ILE A 15 8.18 2.28 9.17
C ILE A 15 6.79 2.77 8.78
N SER A 16 5.80 2.34 9.52
CA SER A 16 4.39 2.60 9.23
C SER A 16 3.70 3.22 10.43
N ALA A 17 2.89 4.22 10.19
CA ALA A 17 2.18 4.95 11.22
C ALA A 17 0.93 5.63 10.65
N HIS A 18 -0.03 5.97 11.50
CA HIS A 18 -1.02 6.98 11.14
C HIS A 18 -0.40 8.39 11.08
N ILE A 19 -1.11 9.32 10.50
CA ILE A 19 -0.70 10.73 10.44
C ILE A 19 -0.39 11.23 11.85
N ASP A 20 0.67 11.99 11.99
CA ASP A 20 1.13 12.57 13.27
C ASP A 20 1.56 11.60 14.36
N ALA A 21 1.69 10.29 14.13
CA ALA A 21 2.25 9.37 15.15
C ALA A 21 3.77 9.54 15.38
N GLY A 22 4.43 10.40 14.61
CA GLY A 22 5.85 10.68 14.73
C GLY A 22 6.73 9.78 13.87
N LYS A 23 6.23 9.33 12.73
CA LYS A 23 6.94 8.49 11.77
C LYS A 23 8.24 9.14 11.31
N THR A 24 8.17 10.29 10.68
CA THR A 24 9.35 11.04 10.17
C THR A 24 10.35 11.34 11.28
N THR A 25 9.86 11.78 12.47
CA THR A 25 10.74 12.02 13.62
C THR A 25 11.47 10.75 14.05
N THR A 26 10.79 9.60 14.09
CA THR A 26 11.42 8.32 14.45
C THR A 26 12.47 7.90 13.42
N THR A 27 12.16 8.04 12.13
CA THR A 27 13.08 7.72 11.04
C THR A 27 14.31 8.62 11.09
N GLU A 28 14.15 9.93 11.30
CA GLU A 28 15.26 10.87 11.43
C GLU A 28 16.18 10.53 12.64
N ARG A 29 15.61 10.07 13.76
CA ARG A 29 16.40 9.60 14.90
C ARG A 29 17.18 8.32 14.57
N ILE A 30 16.58 7.39 13.83
CA ILE A 30 17.28 6.19 13.35
C ILE A 30 18.47 6.59 12.48
N LEU A 31 18.29 7.50 11.52
CA LEU A 31 19.37 7.98 10.65
C LEU A 31 20.49 8.66 11.43
N PHE A 32 20.13 9.44 12.44
CA PHE A 32 21.10 10.09 13.32
C PHE A 32 21.92 9.07 14.13
N TYR A 33 21.27 8.12 14.83
CA TYR A 33 21.97 7.14 15.66
C TYR A 33 22.81 6.14 14.86
N THR A 34 22.44 5.89 13.62
CA THR A 34 23.22 5.02 12.71
C THR A 34 24.31 5.77 11.94
N GLY A 35 24.45 7.09 12.15
CA GLY A 35 25.49 7.90 11.53
C GLY A 35 25.27 8.23 10.06
N VAL A 36 24.08 7.97 9.51
CA VAL A 36 23.71 8.37 8.15
C VAL A 36 23.50 9.88 8.07
N SER A 37 22.90 10.47 9.11
CA SER A 37 22.77 11.93 9.26
C SER A 37 23.67 12.44 10.38
N HIS A 38 24.33 13.57 10.14
CA HIS A 38 25.16 14.24 11.16
C HIS A 38 24.38 15.24 12.02
N LYS A 39 23.15 15.55 11.64
CA LYS A 39 22.25 16.44 12.37
C LYS A 39 20.89 15.77 12.51
N ILE A 40 20.21 16.05 13.61
CA ILE A 40 18.82 15.67 13.79
C ILE A 40 17.97 16.57 12.89
N GLY A 41 17.32 16.00 11.89
CA GLY A 41 16.30 16.69 11.08
C GLY A 41 15.03 16.92 11.91
N GLU A 42 14.61 18.18 12.04
CA GLU A 42 13.33 18.51 12.68
C GLU A 42 12.26 18.73 11.59
N VAL A 43 11.15 18.01 11.72
CA VAL A 43 10.03 18.07 10.74
C VAL A 43 9.46 19.48 10.62
N HIS A 44 9.37 20.19 11.77
CA HIS A 44 8.82 21.56 11.79
C HIS A 44 9.72 22.60 11.11
N ASP A 45 11.00 22.30 10.95
CA ASP A 45 11.95 23.18 10.29
C ASP A 45 12.14 22.84 8.81
N GLY A 46 11.41 21.86 8.27
CA GLY A 46 11.55 21.38 6.90
C GLY A 46 12.92 20.75 6.59
N ALA A 47 13.60 20.26 7.62
CA ALA A 47 14.98 19.74 7.55
C ALA A 47 15.03 18.19 7.56
N ALA A 48 13.90 17.51 7.42
CA ALA A 48 13.82 16.05 7.42
C ALA A 48 14.44 15.48 6.13
N VAL A 49 15.38 14.54 6.28
CA VAL A 49 16.11 13.94 5.15
C VAL A 49 15.22 13.01 4.33
N MET A 50 14.28 12.31 4.98
CA MET A 50 13.40 11.35 4.30
C MET A 50 12.21 12.00 3.60
N ASP A 51 11.72 13.14 4.05
CA ASP A 51 10.70 13.93 3.37
C ASP A 51 11.41 14.91 2.40
N TYR A 52 11.88 14.40 1.25
CA TYR A 52 12.72 15.15 0.32
C TYR A 52 11.96 15.99 -0.71
N MET A 53 10.66 15.76 -0.86
CA MET A 53 9.81 16.59 -1.74
C MET A 53 9.42 17.87 -1.02
N GLU A 54 9.46 19.01 -1.73
CA GLU A 54 8.99 20.30 -1.19
C GLU A 54 7.56 20.21 -0.64
N GLN A 55 6.70 19.47 -1.32
CA GLN A 55 5.30 19.24 -0.92
C GLN A 55 5.18 18.46 0.40
N GLU A 56 6.07 17.50 0.66
CA GLU A 56 6.13 16.76 1.92
C GLU A 56 6.53 17.69 3.07
N GLN A 57 7.54 18.53 2.82
CA GLN A 57 8.03 19.50 3.80
C GLN A 57 6.99 20.59 4.11
N GLU A 58 6.34 21.15 3.08
CA GLU A 58 5.31 22.18 3.23
C GLU A 58 4.07 21.68 3.97
N ARG A 59 3.67 20.42 3.73
CA ARG A 59 2.45 19.82 4.30
C ARG A 59 2.69 19.05 5.58
N GLY A 60 3.94 18.71 5.88
CA GLY A 60 4.33 17.88 7.02
C GLY A 60 3.82 16.43 6.94
N ILE A 61 3.61 15.91 5.73
CA ILE A 61 3.16 14.54 5.48
C ILE A 61 4.08 13.85 4.48
N THR A 62 4.37 12.58 4.68
CA THR A 62 5.05 11.74 3.68
C THR A 62 4.09 11.37 2.56
N ILE A 63 4.46 11.67 1.34
CA ILE A 63 3.67 11.41 0.11
C ILE A 63 4.21 10.19 -0.61
N THR A 64 5.53 10.13 -0.78
CA THR A 64 6.19 9.02 -1.46
C THR A 64 7.08 8.24 -0.51
N SER A 65 7.17 6.92 -0.72
CA SER A 65 8.08 6.09 0.06
C SER A 65 9.53 6.41 -0.28
N ALA A 66 10.36 6.59 0.74
CA ALA A 66 11.80 6.78 0.61
C ALA A 66 12.55 5.55 1.13
N ALA A 67 13.64 5.18 0.46
CA ALA A 67 14.46 4.04 0.85
C ALA A 67 15.84 4.52 1.32
N THR A 68 16.30 3.99 2.44
CA THR A 68 17.63 4.29 2.99
C THR A 68 18.26 3.04 3.59
N THR A 69 19.57 2.92 3.43
CA THR A 69 20.37 1.86 4.07
C THR A 69 21.18 2.44 5.22
N CYS A 70 21.14 1.79 6.36
CA CYS A 70 21.97 2.11 7.52
C CYS A 70 22.56 0.85 8.16
N PHE A 71 23.48 1.04 9.10
CA PHE A 71 24.19 -0.05 9.79
C PHE A 71 24.06 0.12 11.30
N TRP A 72 23.86 -0.99 12.01
CA TRP A 72 23.68 -0.99 13.44
C TRP A 72 24.42 -2.15 14.12
N LYS A 73 25.03 -1.88 15.29
CA LYS A 73 25.77 -2.85 16.09
C LYS A 73 25.24 -3.03 17.51
N GLY A 74 24.06 -2.49 17.79
CA GLY A 74 23.48 -2.41 19.12
C GLY A 74 23.85 -1.12 19.87
N MET A 75 23.05 -0.77 20.87
CA MET A 75 23.26 0.40 21.71
C MET A 75 24.64 0.39 22.39
N ASP A 76 25.05 -0.79 22.88
CA ASP A 76 26.33 -1.04 23.59
C ASP A 76 27.41 -1.63 22.67
N GLY A 77 27.15 -1.76 21.36
CA GLY A 77 28.08 -2.35 20.40
C GLY A 77 28.26 -3.86 20.54
N SER A 78 27.39 -4.54 21.28
CA SER A 78 27.48 -5.98 21.57
C SER A 78 27.13 -6.88 20.38
N TYR A 79 26.44 -6.35 19.38
CA TYR A 79 26.04 -7.12 18.19
C TYR A 79 27.07 -6.96 17.06
N SER A 80 27.16 -8.01 16.24
CA SER A 80 27.82 -7.86 14.94
C SER A 80 27.04 -6.85 14.09
N GLU A 81 27.74 -6.17 13.17
CA GLU A 81 27.13 -5.19 12.31
C GLU A 81 26.00 -5.78 11.46
N HIS A 82 24.82 -5.21 11.57
CA HIS A 82 23.64 -5.51 10.77
C HIS A 82 23.42 -4.41 9.74
N ARG A 83 23.01 -4.81 8.55
CA ARG A 83 22.56 -3.90 7.51
C ARG A 83 21.05 -3.77 7.58
N ILE A 84 20.55 -2.57 7.77
CA ILE A 84 19.13 -2.28 7.86
C ILE A 84 18.73 -1.42 6.64
N ASN A 85 17.90 -1.95 5.79
CA ASN A 85 17.25 -1.20 4.73
C ASN A 85 15.89 -0.74 5.23
N ILE A 86 15.67 0.56 5.23
CA ILE A 86 14.44 1.18 5.73
C ILE A 86 13.65 1.72 4.54
N ILE A 87 12.37 1.38 4.46
CA ILE A 87 11.42 2.05 3.59
C ILE A 87 10.46 2.84 4.46
N ASP A 88 10.52 4.15 4.34
CA ASP A 88 9.57 5.05 4.99
C ASP A 88 8.28 5.11 4.17
N THR A 89 7.13 4.74 4.75
CA THR A 89 5.87 4.62 4.03
C THR A 89 4.93 5.78 4.35
N PRO A 90 4.14 6.28 3.37
CA PRO A 90 3.12 7.29 3.65
C PRO A 90 2.11 6.82 4.70
N GLY A 91 1.60 7.76 5.50
CA GLY A 91 0.55 7.49 6.48
C GLY A 91 -0.86 7.87 6.00
N HIS A 92 -1.00 8.52 4.84
CA HIS A 92 -2.29 9.01 4.35
C HIS A 92 -2.99 8.00 3.44
N VAL A 93 -4.31 7.87 3.60
CA VAL A 93 -5.11 6.88 2.84
C VAL A 93 -5.12 7.08 1.33
N ASP A 94 -4.98 8.30 0.84
CA ASP A 94 -4.89 8.59 -0.60
C ASP A 94 -3.61 7.98 -1.24
N PHE A 95 -2.62 7.62 -0.41
CA PHE A 95 -1.36 6.99 -0.83
C PHE A 95 -1.27 5.52 -0.42
N THR A 96 -2.40 4.85 -0.24
CA THR A 96 -2.47 3.43 0.12
C THR A 96 -1.62 2.54 -0.80
N ILE A 97 -1.52 2.90 -2.08
CA ILE A 97 -0.70 2.17 -3.04
C ILE A 97 0.81 2.22 -2.71
N GLU A 98 1.30 3.35 -2.21
CA GLU A 98 2.69 3.46 -1.76
C GLU A 98 2.97 2.53 -0.58
N VAL A 99 1.99 2.41 0.33
CA VAL A 99 2.06 1.47 1.46
C VAL A 99 2.06 0.03 0.97
N GLU A 100 1.15 -0.34 0.08
CA GLU A 100 1.07 -1.71 -0.47
C GLU A 100 2.33 -2.10 -1.24
N ARG A 101 2.86 -1.21 -2.08
CA ARG A 101 4.13 -1.43 -2.79
C ARG A 101 5.28 -1.70 -1.83
N SER A 102 5.36 -0.91 -0.79
CA SER A 102 6.41 -1.04 0.22
C SER A 102 6.26 -2.35 1.00
N LEU A 103 5.07 -2.66 1.50
CA LEU A 103 4.81 -3.88 2.26
C LEU A 103 5.09 -5.17 1.46
N ARG A 104 4.93 -5.14 0.14
CA ARG A 104 5.20 -6.29 -0.73
C ARG A 104 6.69 -6.69 -0.78
N VAL A 105 7.59 -5.72 -0.55
CA VAL A 105 9.03 -5.91 -0.66
C VAL A 105 9.78 -5.92 0.67
N LEU A 106 9.05 -5.71 1.78
CA LEU A 106 9.60 -5.73 3.13
C LEU A 106 9.56 -7.13 3.74
N ASP A 107 10.52 -7.40 4.61
CA ASP A 107 10.55 -8.63 5.41
C ASP A 107 9.88 -8.41 6.79
N SER A 108 9.81 -7.17 7.26
CA SER A 108 9.16 -6.81 8.52
C SER A 108 8.80 -5.32 8.58
N ALA A 109 8.10 -4.92 9.63
CA ALA A 109 7.71 -3.52 9.84
C ALA A 109 7.83 -3.07 11.30
N VAL A 110 8.00 -1.78 11.48
CA VAL A 110 7.79 -1.08 12.74
C VAL A 110 6.48 -0.32 12.64
N ALA A 111 5.49 -0.71 13.43
CA ALA A 111 4.20 -0.06 13.52
C ALA A 111 4.22 0.96 14.67
N LEU A 112 4.15 2.24 14.34
CA LEU A 112 4.14 3.32 15.32
C LEU A 112 2.72 3.66 15.75
N PHE A 113 2.53 3.80 17.05
CA PHE A 113 1.28 4.24 17.66
C PHE A 113 1.52 5.48 18.51
N ASP A 114 0.59 6.41 18.50
CA ASP A 114 0.61 7.54 19.43
C ASP A 114 0.16 7.07 20.83
N SER A 115 0.90 7.42 21.87
CA SER A 115 0.61 6.98 23.25
C SER A 115 -0.70 7.53 23.82
N VAL A 116 -1.22 8.62 23.24
CA VAL A 116 -2.49 9.26 23.62
C VAL A 116 -3.64 8.76 22.74
N ALA A 117 -3.51 8.84 21.43
CA ALA A 117 -4.56 8.45 20.50
C ALA A 117 -4.69 6.92 20.36
N GLY A 118 -3.62 6.17 20.53
CA GLY A 118 -3.61 4.71 20.43
C GLY A 118 -3.82 4.21 19.01
N VAL A 119 -4.65 3.17 18.88
CA VAL A 119 -5.03 2.60 17.58
C VAL A 119 -6.06 3.49 16.92
N GLN A 120 -5.70 4.03 15.77
CA GLN A 120 -6.56 4.85 14.92
C GLN A 120 -6.98 4.10 13.66
N PRO A 121 -7.98 4.58 12.93
CA PRO A 121 -8.51 3.95 11.73
C PRO A 121 -7.46 3.62 10.67
N GLN A 122 -6.57 4.57 10.39
CA GLN A 122 -5.46 4.34 9.48
C GLN A 122 -4.53 3.23 9.97
N SER A 123 -4.33 3.11 11.29
CA SER A 123 -3.58 2.00 11.87
C SER A 123 -4.23 0.65 11.53
N GLU A 124 -5.56 0.56 11.57
CA GLU A 124 -6.29 -0.66 11.22
C GLU A 124 -6.14 -1.02 9.74
N THR A 125 -6.20 -0.03 8.86
CA THR A 125 -6.04 -0.25 7.41
C THR A 125 -4.66 -0.76 7.08
N VAL A 126 -3.62 -0.09 7.56
CA VAL A 126 -2.23 -0.52 7.35
C VAL A 126 -1.97 -1.88 8.01
N TRP A 127 -2.56 -2.14 9.17
CA TRP A 127 -2.44 -3.43 9.85
C TRP A 127 -3.07 -4.57 9.05
N ARG A 128 -4.24 -4.35 8.44
CA ARG A 128 -4.86 -5.32 7.52
C ARG A 128 -3.98 -5.60 6.30
N GLN A 129 -3.36 -4.57 5.73
CA GLN A 129 -2.40 -4.74 4.63
C GLN A 129 -1.17 -5.55 5.06
N MET A 130 -0.60 -5.27 6.24
CA MET A 130 0.48 -6.08 6.80
C MET A 130 0.06 -7.55 6.99
N ASN A 131 -1.18 -7.81 7.43
CA ASN A 131 -1.72 -9.17 7.56
C ASN A 131 -1.88 -9.84 6.19
N LYS A 132 -2.37 -9.11 5.17
CA LYS A 132 -2.51 -9.61 3.78
C LYS A 132 -1.17 -10.13 3.24
N TYR A 133 -0.08 -9.44 3.52
CA TYR A 133 1.27 -9.80 3.06
C TYR A 133 2.06 -10.64 4.07
N GLY A 134 1.48 -11.00 5.21
CA GLY A 134 2.14 -11.81 6.24
C GLY A 134 3.38 -11.14 6.84
N VAL A 135 3.42 -9.81 6.94
CA VAL A 135 4.58 -9.03 7.39
C VAL A 135 4.68 -9.06 8.92
N PRO A 136 5.74 -9.69 9.49
CA PRO A 136 6.04 -9.60 10.92
C PRO A 136 6.31 -8.17 11.36
N ARG A 137 5.98 -7.83 12.61
CA ARG A 137 6.09 -6.44 13.06
C ARG A 137 6.37 -6.26 14.54
N ILE A 138 6.98 -5.13 14.87
CA ILE A 138 7.11 -4.60 16.22
C ILE A 138 6.19 -3.40 16.36
N ALA A 139 5.45 -3.30 17.45
CA ALA A 139 4.67 -2.12 17.80
C ALA A 139 5.51 -1.19 18.69
N PHE A 140 5.66 0.07 18.27
CA PHE A 140 6.35 1.09 19.04
C PHE A 140 5.38 2.21 19.42
N VAL A 141 5.09 2.31 20.72
CA VAL A 141 4.22 3.35 21.27
C VAL A 141 5.05 4.61 21.52
N ASN A 142 4.91 5.56 20.63
CA ASN A 142 5.68 6.80 20.57
C ASN A 142 4.98 7.94 21.34
N LYS A 143 5.69 9.02 21.57
CA LYS A 143 5.21 10.23 22.24
C LYS A 143 4.80 10.02 23.68
N MET A 144 5.54 9.20 24.43
CA MET A 144 5.30 8.97 25.85
C MET A 144 5.44 10.23 26.71
N ASP A 145 6.00 11.30 26.16
CA ASP A 145 6.15 12.63 26.73
C ASP A 145 4.91 13.52 26.65
N ARG A 146 3.86 13.09 25.93
CA ARG A 146 2.62 13.87 25.79
C ARG A 146 1.66 13.67 26.97
N ALA A 147 0.93 14.73 27.29
CA ALA A 147 -0.15 14.68 28.29
C ALA A 147 -1.22 13.63 27.89
N GLY A 148 -1.59 12.73 28.81
CA GLY A 148 -2.51 11.62 28.56
C GLY A 148 -1.85 10.36 27.99
N ALA A 149 -0.51 10.32 27.90
CA ALA A 149 0.23 9.15 27.43
C ALA A 149 0.00 7.91 28.31
N ASN A 150 -0.35 6.78 27.69
CA ASN A 150 -0.57 5.53 28.41
C ASN A 150 -0.21 4.32 27.55
N PHE A 151 0.96 3.74 27.78
CA PHE A 151 1.49 2.59 27.04
C PHE A 151 0.59 1.35 27.13
N LEU A 152 0.22 0.96 28.36
CA LEU A 152 -0.54 -0.27 28.56
C LEU A 152 -1.95 -0.23 27.96
N ARG A 153 -2.57 0.93 27.98
CA ARG A 153 -3.85 1.15 27.29
C ARG A 153 -3.69 0.93 25.79
N VAL A 154 -2.63 1.44 25.17
CA VAL A 154 -2.39 1.25 23.73
C VAL A 154 -2.13 -0.21 23.41
N VAL A 155 -1.35 -0.92 24.23
CA VAL A 155 -1.15 -2.37 24.09
C VAL A 155 -2.48 -3.12 24.13
N GLU A 156 -3.37 -2.74 25.03
CA GLU A 156 -4.69 -3.36 25.11
C GLU A 156 -5.57 -3.02 23.90
N MET A 157 -5.51 -1.79 23.38
CA MET A 157 -6.18 -1.40 22.13
C MET A 157 -5.68 -2.24 20.95
N ILE A 158 -4.36 -2.52 20.87
CA ILE A 158 -3.78 -3.39 19.82
C ILE A 158 -4.38 -4.80 19.92
N ARG A 159 -4.55 -5.35 21.14
CA ARG A 159 -5.18 -6.65 21.34
C ARG A 159 -6.65 -6.67 20.89
N GLN A 160 -7.40 -5.68 21.30
CA GLN A 160 -8.86 -5.64 21.10
C GLN A 160 -9.23 -5.24 19.68
N ARG A 161 -8.68 -4.12 19.18
CA ARG A 161 -9.06 -3.55 17.87
C ARG A 161 -8.35 -4.23 16.70
N LEU A 162 -7.06 -4.56 16.86
CA LEU A 162 -6.28 -5.20 15.79
C LEU A 162 -6.28 -6.73 15.91
N ARG A 163 -6.87 -7.28 16.97
CA ARG A 163 -6.92 -8.73 17.27
C ARG A 163 -5.54 -9.39 17.24
N ALA A 164 -4.53 -8.64 17.69
CA ALA A 164 -3.15 -9.08 17.69
C ALA A 164 -2.75 -9.64 19.05
N ASN A 165 -1.91 -10.67 19.06
CA ASN A 165 -1.28 -11.17 20.27
C ASN A 165 -0.13 -10.21 20.66
N ALA A 166 -0.47 -9.10 21.31
CA ALA A 166 0.47 -8.07 21.69
C ALA A 166 1.14 -8.40 23.03
N VAL A 167 2.47 -8.39 23.06
CA VAL A 167 3.28 -8.72 24.24
C VAL A 167 4.23 -7.57 24.53
N ALA A 168 4.10 -6.96 25.72
CA ALA A 168 5.02 -5.93 26.17
C ALA A 168 6.38 -6.53 26.53
N ILE A 169 7.46 -6.04 25.93
CA ILE A 169 8.85 -6.38 26.28
C ILE A 169 9.54 -5.25 27.02
N GLN A 170 8.88 -4.11 27.13
CA GLN A 170 9.32 -2.94 27.90
C GLN A 170 8.14 -2.37 28.68
N LEU A 171 8.45 -1.62 29.74
CA LEU A 171 7.49 -0.75 30.43
C LEU A 171 8.09 0.66 30.52
N PRO A 172 7.25 1.72 30.48
CA PRO A 172 7.74 3.08 30.66
C PRO A 172 8.09 3.37 32.09
N ILE A 173 9.09 4.21 32.32
CA ILE A 173 9.42 4.82 33.59
C ILE A 173 8.87 6.23 33.57
N GLY A 174 7.77 6.44 34.28
CA GLY A 174 6.99 7.67 34.19
C GLY A 174 6.18 7.79 32.90
N ALA A 175 5.46 8.88 32.78
CA ALA A 175 4.69 9.26 31.60
C ALA A 175 4.59 10.78 31.53
N GLU A 176 4.22 11.33 30.39
CA GLU A 176 4.08 12.76 30.16
C GLU A 176 5.42 13.50 30.41
N ASP A 177 5.40 14.63 31.09
CA ASP A 177 6.63 15.38 31.44
C ASP A 177 7.61 14.60 32.31
N GLN A 178 7.13 13.54 32.97
CA GLN A 178 7.92 12.67 33.83
C GLN A 178 8.41 11.39 33.13
N PHE A 179 8.25 11.31 31.82
CA PHE A 179 8.81 10.18 31.07
C PHE A 179 10.33 10.23 31.05
N GLU A 180 10.98 9.39 31.86
CA GLU A 180 12.42 9.39 32.05
C GLU A 180 13.15 8.31 31.24
N GLY A 181 12.55 7.14 31.09
CA GLY A 181 13.19 5.99 30.44
C GLY A 181 12.26 4.80 30.27
N VAL A 182 12.86 3.62 30.08
CA VAL A 182 12.10 2.37 29.95
C VAL A 182 12.71 1.26 30.80
N ILE A 183 11.89 0.29 31.19
CA ILE A 183 12.33 -0.96 31.82
C ILE A 183 12.43 -2.02 30.71
N ASP A 184 13.58 -2.60 30.53
CA ASP A 184 13.80 -3.80 29.72
C ASP A 184 13.38 -5.03 30.53
N LEU A 185 12.26 -5.67 30.14
CA LEU A 185 11.72 -6.82 30.86
C LEU A 185 12.54 -8.10 30.62
N ILE A 186 13.35 -8.17 29.59
CA ILE A 186 14.22 -9.31 29.32
C ILE A 186 15.43 -9.28 30.27
N ARG A 187 16.10 -8.14 30.35
CA ARG A 187 17.27 -7.92 31.24
C ARG A 187 16.89 -7.62 32.68
N MET A 188 15.65 -7.17 32.92
CA MET A 188 15.19 -6.63 34.21
C MET A 188 16.05 -5.45 34.69
N GLN A 189 16.29 -4.53 33.80
CA GLN A 189 17.04 -3.29 34.05
C GLN A 189 16.28 -2.08 33.50
N ALA A 190 16.46 -0.94 34.15
CA ALA A 190 15.98 0.34 33.67
C ALA A 190 17.01 0.98 32.72
N ILE A 191 16.54 1.62 31.66
CA ILE A 191 17.39 2.33 30.68
C ILE A 191 17.01 3.80 30.72
N TYR A 192 18.03 4.65 30.95
CA TYR A 192 17.88 6.11 30.95
C TYR A 192 18.78 6.72 29.88
N TRP A 193 18.28 7.67 29.12
CA TRP A 193 19.02 8.39 28.09
C TRP A 193 19.40 9.79 28.55
N ASP A 194 20.64 10.19 28.28
CA ASP A 194 21.16 11.51 28.58
C ASP A 194 20.70 12.53 27.51
N MET A 195 19.93 13.50 27.94
CA MET A 195 19.38 14.53 27.06
C MET A 195 20.42 15.55 26.58
N GLU A 196 21.49 15.79 27.37
CA GLU A 196 22.56 16.70 26.99
C GLU A 196 23.34 16.20 25.76
N THR A 197 23.38 14.87 25.60
CA THR A 197 24.00 14.22 24.45
C THR A 197 23.00 13.85 23.35
N GLN A 198 21.79 14.41 23.36
CA GLN A 198 20.71 14.05 22.43
C GLN A 198 20.42 12.53 22.42
N GLY A 199 20.53 11.89 23.58
CA GLY A 199 20.29 10.47 23.75
C GLY A 199 21.44 9.56 23.28
N MET A 200 22.57 10.10 22.82
CA MET A 200 23.75 9.29 22.42
C MET A 200 24.34 8.49 23.56
N ARG A 201 24.27 9.03 24.78
CA ARG A 201 24.64 8.32 25.99
C ARG A 201 23.45 7.80 26.70
N PHE A 202 23.56 6.61 27.24
CA PHE A 202 22.54 5.95 28.04
C PHE A 202 23.21 5.18 29.17
N GLU A 203 22.40 4.83 30.17
CA GLU A 203 22.91 4.02 31.30
C GLU A 203 21.84 3.00 31.74
N TYR A 204 22.31 1.86 32.17
CA TYR A 204 21.52 0.86 32.84
C TYR A 204 21.50 1.13 34.34
N ARG A 205 20.31 1.10 34.94
CA ARG A 205 20.12 1.23 36.39
C ARG A 205 19.21 0.13 36.91
N ASP A 206 19.17 -0.02 38.22
CA ASP A 206 18.16 -0.87 38.86
C ASP A 206 16.74 -0.31 38.60
N ILE A 207 15.77 -1.21 38.52
CA ILE A 207 14.36 -0.85 38.35
C ILE A 207 13.89 -0.09 39.60
N PRO A 208 13.22 1.05 39.48
CA PRO A 208 12.62 1.76 40.61
C PRO A 208 11.73 0.82 41.44
N SER A 209 11.86 0.91 42.76
CA SER A 209 11.19 -0.03 43.68
C SER A 209 9.68 -0.08 43.50
N GLU A 210 9.06 1.04 43.20
CA GLU A 210 7.63 1.19 42.94
C GLU A 210 7.16 0.50 41.66
N LEU A 211 8.04 0.30 40.68
CA LEU A 211 7.73 -0.37 39.40
C LEU A 211 8.13 -1.83 39.37
N ARG A 212 8.84 -2.30 40.40
CA ARG A 212 9.40 -3.65 40.42
C ARG A 212 8.34 -4.74 40.33
N ALA A 213 7.28 -4.63 41.11
CA ALA A 213 6.20 -5.62 41.11
C ALA A 213 5.49 -5.68 39.75
N GLN A 214 5.25 -4.53 39.12
CA GLN A 214 4.67 -4.47 37.77
C GLN A 214 5.63 -5.07 36.73
N ALA A 215 6.90 -4.78 36.80
CA ALA A 215 7.91 -5.34 35.91
C ALA A 215 7.98 -6.87 36.01
N GLU A 216 7.92 -7.42 37.23
CA GLU A 216 7.88 -8.88 37.47
C GLU A 216 6.62 -9.53 36.89
N GLU A 217 5.44 -8.90 37.06
CA GLU A 217 4.20 -9.36 36.47
C GLU A 217 4.26 -9.43 34.94
N TYR A 218 4.67 -8.35 34.29
CA TYR A 218 4.75 -8.29 32.83
C TYR A 218 5.88 -9.16 32.28
N ARG A 219 6.99 -9.33 33.02
CA ARG A 219 8.01 -10.31 32.69
C ARG A 219 7.44 -11.74 32.68
N GLY A 220 6.60 -12.08 33.66
CA GLY A 220 5.93 -13.37 33.71
C GLY A 220 5.11 -13.65 32.45
N LYS A 221 4.28 -12.68 32.02
CA LYS A 221 3.48 -12.76 30.80
C LYS A 221 4.36 -12.89 29.54
N MET A 222 5.48 -12.18 29.48
CA MET A 222 6.43 -12.25 28.39
C MET A 222 7.14 -13.61 28.32
N ILE A 223 7.55 -14.19 29.48
CA ILE A 223 8.19 -15.50 29.56
C ILE A 223 7.20 -16.59 29.10
N GLU A 224 5.94 -16.52 29.53
CA GLU A 224 4.87 -17.41 29.07
C GLU A 224 4.74 -17.38 27.55
N ALA A 225 4.67 -16.16 26.99
CA ALA A 225 4.62 -15.97 25.54
C ALA A 225 5.87 -16.53 24.83
N ALA A 226 7.06 -16.44 25.42
CA ALA A 226 8.27 -17.01 24.85
C ALA A 226 8.26 -18.56 24.94
N ALA A 227 7.75 -19.12 26.03
CA ALA A 227 7.67 -20.56 26.23
C ALA A 227 6.76 -21.28 25.21
N GLU A 228 5.70 -20.60 24.76
CA GLU A 228 4.78 -21.11 23.74
C GLU A 228 5.41 -21.26 22.34
N ALA A 229 6.66 -20.90 22.13
CA ALA A 229 7.32 -21.00 20.84
C ALA A 229 7.50 -22.46 20.37
N ASN A 230 7.88 -23.33 21.29
CA ASN A 230 8.10 -24.76 21.00
C ASN A 230 8.01 -25.62 22.27
N ASP A 231 7.85 -26.94 22.06
CA ASP A 231 7.69 -27.89 23.13
C ASP A 231 8.86 -27.92 24.15
N ALA A 232 10.08 -27.69 23.69
CA ALA A 232 11.25 -27.69 24.56
C ALA A 232 11.23 -26.54 25.58
N LEU A 233 10.88 -25.33 25.14
CA LEU A 233 10.74 -24.18 26.02
C LEU A 233 9.50 -24.31 26.92
N MET A 234 8.39 -24.83 26.40
CA MET A 234 7.18 -25.08 27.15
C MET A 234 7.41 -26.08 28.27
N ASN A 235 8.08 -27.22 27.99
CA ASN A 235 8.40 -28.22 29.01
C ASN A 235 9.29 -27.65 30.11
N THR A 236 10.32 -26.88 29.75
CA THR A 236 11.18 -26.21 30.75
C THR A 236 10.36 -25.27 31.64
N TYR A 237 9.44 -24.52 31.07
CA TYR A 237 8.58 -23.60 31.80
C TYR A 237 7.60 -24.33 32.73
N LEU A 238 6.93 -25.38 32.25
CA LEU A 238 5.95 -26.16 33.03
C LEU A 238 6.59 -26.99 34.17
N GLU A 239 7.81 -27.46 33.99
CA GLU A 239 8.59 -28.16 35.02
C GLU A 239 9.12 -27.25 36.13
N GLY A 240 8.80 -25.95 36.05
CA GLY A 240 9.23 -24.93 37.01
C GLY A 240 10.69 -24.48 36.80
N GLY A 241 11.29 -24.79 35.65
CA GLY A 241 12.58 -24.24 35.23
C GLY A 241 12.51 -22.80 34.80
N ALA A 242 13.49 -21.98 35.23
CA ALA A 242 13.60 -20.61 34.75
C ALA A 242 14.21 -20.61 33.34
N LEU A 243 13.54 -19.95 32.39
CA LEU A 243 14.10 -19.71 31.06
C LEU A 243 15.23 -18.70 31.17
N THR A 244 16.37 -18.97 30.55
CA THR A 244 17.48 -18.04 30.41
C THR A 244 17.12 -16.88 29.46
N GLU A 245 17.83 -15.74 29.55
CA GLU A 245 17.65 -14.65 28.61
C GLU A 245 17.73 -15.11 27.14
N ALA A 246 18.72 -15.95 26.82
CA ALA A 246 18.90 -16.48 25.47
C ALA A 246 17.69 -17.29 25.00
N GLN A 247 17.10 -18.11 25.88
CA GLN A 247 15.89 -18.88 25.58
C GLN A 247 14.66 -17.99 25.41
N ILE A 248 14.51 -16.97 26.27
CA ILE A 248 13.43 -15.98 26.15
C ILE A 248 13.55 -15.25 24.79
N ARG A 249 14.73 -14.75 24.44
CA ARG A 249 14.99 -14.07 23.16
C ARG A 249 14.70 -14.99 21.97
N ALA A 250 15.18 -16.22 22.02
CA ALA A 250 14.93 -17.20 20.96
C ALA A 250 13.43 -17.50 20.77
N GLY A 251 12.69 -17.72 21.86
CA GLY A 251 11.26 -17.98 21.82
C GLY A 251 10.45 -16.79 21.30
N LEU A 252 10.75 -15.60 21.79
CA LEU A 252 10.10 -14.37 21.30
C LEU A 252 10.40 -14.13 19.80
N ARG A 253 11.66 -14.34 19.37
CA ARG A 253 12.06 -14.22 17.97
C ARG A 253 11.31 -15.21 17.09
N GLU A 254 11.30 -16.49 17.47
CA GLU A 254 10.64 -17.56 16.71
C GLU A 254 9.17 -17.21 16.44
N ARG A 255 8.45 -16.76 17.47
CA ARG A 255 7.05 -16.37 17.35
C ARG A 255 6.84 -15.05 16.58
N SER A 256 7.74 -14.08 16.75
CA SER A 256 7.69 -12.82 15.99
C SER A 256 7.88 -13.06 14.50
N VAL A 257 8.86 -13.87 14.11
CA VAL A 257 9.13 -14.22 12.71
C VAL A 257 7.96 -14.97 12.07
N ARG A 258 7.27 -15.84 12.83
CA ARG A 258 6.03 -16.51 12.39
C ARG A 258 4.82 -15.58 12.35
N ASN A 259 4.95 -14.35 12.84
CA ASN A 259 3.85 -13.41 13.02
C ASN A 259 2.74 -13.91 14.00
N ASP A 260 3.12 -14.76 14.96
CA ASP A 260 2.23 -15.30 16.00
C ASP A 260 2.03 -14.34 17.17
N LEU A 261 2.94 -13.39 17.35
CA LEU A 261 2.86 -12.35 18.35
C LEU A 261 3.46 -11.02 17.84
N VAL A 262 3.10 -9.94 18.52
CA VAL A 262 3.60 -8.59 18.26
C VAL A 262 4.26 -8.07 19.52
N LEU A 263 5.56 -7.82 19.44
CA LEU A 263 6.33 -7.24 20.54
C LEU A 263 6.03 -5.74 20.64
N CYS A 264 5.68 -5.28 21.84
CA CYS A 264 5.33 -3.90 22.11
C CYS A 264 6.40 -3.23 22.94
N MET A 265 6.83 -2.07 22.46
CA MET A 265 7.84 -1.20 23.04
C MET A 265 7.31 0.23 23.17
N CYS A 266 8.00 1.06 23.91
CA CYS A 266 7.61 2.46 24.07
C CYS A 266 8.79 3.42 24.06
N GLY A 267 8.51 4.69 23.78
CA GLY A 267 9.50 5.74 23.78
C GLY A 267 8.94 7.11 23.41
N SER A 268 9.84 8.05 23.26
CA SER A 268 9.58 9.36 22.67
C SER A 268 10.70 9.72 21.71
N ALA A 269 10.44 9.61 20.42
CA ALA A 269 11.40 9.96 19.38
C ALA A 269 11.77 11.46 19.47
N PHE A 270 10.80 12.32 19.78
CA PHE A 270 11.04 13.75 19.96
C PHE A 270 11.99 14.05 21.13
N LYS A 271 11.86 13.32 22.23
CA LYS A 271 12.73 13.42 23.39
C LYS A 271 13.97 12.50 23.32
N ASN A 272 14.27 11.92 22.16
CA ASN A 272 15.46 11.07 21.94
C ASN A 272 15.55 9.87 22.90
N LYS A 273 14.42 9.27 23.26
CA LYS A 273 14.33 8.15 24.21
C LYS A 273 13.68 6.92 23.57
N GLY A 274 14.34 5.78 23.65
CA GLY A 274 13.79 4.48 23.23
C GLY A 274 14.05 4.06 21.79
N VAL A 275 14.48 4.94 20.89
CA VAL A 275 14.69 4.61 19.46
C VAL A 275 15.87 3.65 19.25
N GLN A 276 16.95 3.79 20.01
CA GLN A 276 18.08 2.86 19.92
C GLN A 276 17.69 1.46 20.41
N ALA A 277 16.90 1.38 21.48
CA ALA A 277 16.35 0.11 21.95
C ALA A 277 15.41 -0.54 20.90
N LEU A 278 14.67 0.28 20.13
CA LEU A 278 13.89 -0.20 19.00
C LEU A 278 14.79 -0.79 17.90
N LEU A 279 15.92 -0.16 17.58
CA LEU A 279 16.90 -0.71 16.62
C LEU A 279 17.48 -2.05 17.10
N ASP A 280 17.79 -2.19 18.40
CA ASP A 280 18.21 -3.46 18.98
C ASP A 280 17.13 -4.54 18.81
N ALA A 281 15.88 -4.21 19.08
CA ALA A 281 14.76 -5.12 18.91
C ALA A 281 14.55 -5.52 17.43
N VAL A 282 14.76 -4.60 16.49
CA VAL A 282 14.69 -4.91 15.04
C VAL A 282 15.74 -5.96 14.67
N ILE A 283 17.00 -5.81 15.10
CA ILE A 283 18.02 -6.79 14.74
C ILE A 283 17.83 -8.10 15.50
N GLU A 284 17.26 -8.07 16.69
CA GLU A 284 17.02 -9.24 17.54
C GLU A 284 15.81 -10.07 17.14
N PHE A 285 14.67 -9.43 16.86
CA PHE A 285 13.38 -10.11 16.75
C PHE A 285 12.79 -10.13 15.34
N MET A 286 13.29 -9.28 14.41
CA MET A 286 12.77 -9.26 13.04
C MET A 286 13.56 -10.20 12.13
N PRO A 287 12.90 -10.78 11.10
CA PRO A 287 13.53 -11.76 10.23
C PRO A 287 14.60 -11.15 9.32
N SER A 288 15.55 -11.98 8.95
CA SER A 288 16.42 -11.77 7.79
C SER A 288 15.76 -12.33 6.53
N PRO A 289 16.24 -11.96 5.32
CA PRO A 289 15.66 -12.46 4.06
C PRO A 289 15.63 -14.00 3.93
N ILE A 290 16.58 -14.71 4.55
CA ILE A 290 16.62 -16.18 4.49
C ILE A 290 15.64 -16.87 5.42
N GLU A 291 15.08 -16.17 6.39
CA GLU A 291 14.07 -16.67 7.31
C GLU A 291 12.65 -16.47 6.77
N MET A 292 12.52 -15.69 5.69
CA MET A 292 11.25 -15.49 5.01
C MET A 292 10.93 -16.70 4.12
N PRO A 293 9.64 -16.99 3.89
CA PRO A 293 9.23 -18.02 2.94
C PRO A 293 9.83 -17.82 1.55
N ASP A 294 10.08 -18.91 0.83
CA ASP A 294 10.53 -18.88 -0.56
C ASP A 294 9.59 -18.02 -1.42
N THR A 295 10.17 -17.16 -2.25
CA THR A 295 9.39 -16.24 -3.08
C THR A 295 8.71 -17.02 -4.20
N LYS A 296 7.37 -16.93 -4.25
CA LYS A 296 6.53 -17.64 -5.22
C LYS A 296 6.44 -16.87 -6.54
N GLY A 297 6.29 -17.64 -7.62
CA GLY A 297 6.08 -17.11 -8.96
C GLY A 297 5.61 -18.19 -9.93
N LEU A 298 5.58 -17.84 -11.20
CA LEU A 298 5.26 -18.75 -12.31
C LEU A 298 6.46 -18.82 -13.25
N ASP A 299 6.78 -20.00 -13.72
CA ASP A 299 7.80 -20.18 -14.77
C ASP A 299 7.30 -19.76 -16.17
N SER A 300 8.10 -20.01 -17.21
CA SER A 300 7.74 -19.71 -18.61
C SER A 300 6.51 -20.47 -19.11
N ASP A 301 6.22 -21.61 -18.53
CA ASP A 301 5.10 -22.48 -18.93
C ASP A 301 3.83 -22.16 -18.12
N GLY A 302 3.92 -21.23 -17.17
CA GLY A 302 2.83 -20.84 -16.28
C GLY A 302 2.65 -21.76 -15.07
N GLU A 303 3.60 -22.65 -14.83
CA GLU A 303 3.59 -23.54 -13.66
C GLU A 303 4.20 -22.84 -12.43
N ALA A 304 3.78 -23.29 -11.25
CA ALA A 304 4.26 -22.72 -10.00
C ALA A 304 5.75 -22.99 -9.78
N ASP A 305 6.52 -21.94 -9.56
CA ASP A 305 7.95 -21.99 -9.26
C ASP A 305 8.27 -21.11 -8.05
N THR A 306 9.43 -21.34 -7.44
CA THR A 306 9.88 -20.60 -6.26
C THR A 306 11.34 -20.17 -6.36
N ARG A 307 11.71 -19.12 -5.63
CA ARG A 307 13.11 -18.69 -5.47
C ARG A 307 13.46 -18.59 -3.98
N LYS A 308 14.54 -19.26 -3.62
CA LYS A 308 15.15 -19.13 -2.28
C LYS A 308 16.03 -17.90 -2.21
N ALA A 309 16.06 -17.26 -1.06
CA ALA A 309 16.98 -16.16 -0.83
C ALA A 309 18.43 -16.68 -0.74
N GLY A 310 19.25 -16.38 -1.74
CA GLY A 310 20.64 -16.79 -1.81
C GLY A 310 21.34 -16.25 -3.05
N ASP A 311 22.65 -16.01 -2.96
CA ASP A 311 23.45 -15.45 -4.05
C ASP A 311 23.76 -16.49 -5.15
N ASP A 312 23.66 -17.77 -4.81
CA ASP A 312 23.89 -18.92 -5.72
C ASP A 312 22.64 -19.27 -6.55
N GLN A 313 21.52 -18.62 -6.27
CA GLN A 313 20.27 -18.85 -6.98
C GLN A 313 20.18 -18.01 -8.26
N PRO A 314 19.34 -18.40 -9.25
CA PRO A 314 19.04 -17.56 -10.40
C PRO A 314 18.50 -16.19 -9.96
N PHE A 315 18.93 -15.13 -10.63
CA PHE A 315 18.51 -13.78 -10.30
C PHE A 315 16.99 -13.59 -10.44
N ALA A 316 16.36 -13.04 -9.42
CA ALA A 316 14.98 -12.60 -9.45
C ALA A 316 14.78 -11.40 -8.53
N ALA A 317 14.14 -10.35 -9.05
CA ALA A 317 13.85 -9.12 -8.35
C ALA A 317 12.49 -8.58 -8.77
N LEU A 318 11.88 -7.77 -7.92
CA LEU A 318 10.61 -7.10 -8.17
C LEU A 318 10.83 -5.59 -8.22
N ALA A 319 10.47 -4.95 -9.31
CA ALA A 319 10.42 -3.49 -9.42
C ALA A 319 9.17 -2.99 -8.67
N PHE A 320 9.38 -2.24 -7.59
CA PHE A 320 8.27 -1.79 -6.74
C PHE A 320 7.98 -0.30 -6.82
N LYS A 321 8.91 0.50 -7.33
CA LYS A 321 8.75 1.95 -7.50
C LYS A 321 9.55 2.45 -8.69
N ILE A 322 8.98 3.37 -9.43
CA ILE A 322 9.66 4.13 -10.48
C ILE A 322 9.60 5.60 -10.10
N LEU A 323 10.73 6.27 -10.22
CA LEU A 323 10.87 7.71 -10.01
C LEU A 323 11.49 8.34 -11.25
N ASN A 324 10.93 9.45 -11.70
CA ASN A 324 11.48 10.20 -12.82
C ASN A 324 12.41 11.31 -12.30
N ASP A 325 13.69 11.08 -12.40
CA ASP A 325 14.70 12.03 -11.95
C ASP A 325 15.13 12.95 -13.09
N PRO A 326 15.19 14.26 -12.88
CA PRO A 326 15.52 15.22 -13.94
C PRO A 326 16.95 15.09 -14.49
N PHE A 327 17.87 14.48 -13.71
CA PHE A 327 19.29 14.37 -14.07
C PHE A 327 19.67 13.01 -14.67
N VAL A 328 19.07 11.93 -14.17
CA VAL A 328 19.43 10.56 -14.59
C VAL A 328 18.31 9.82 -15.32
N GLY A 329 17.14 10.44 -15.45
CA GLY A 329 15.97 9.84 -16.08
C GLY A 329 15.24 8.86 -15.13
N ASN A 330 14.74 7.76 -15.68
CA ASN A 330 13.98 6.79 -14.86
C ASN A 330 14.91 6.04 -13.90
N LEU A 331 14.58 6.16 -12.61
CA LEU A 331 15.11 5.34 -11.53
C LEU A 331 14.11 4.23 -11.22
N THR A 332 14.51 2.98 -11.40
CA THR A 332 13.70 1.80 -11.06
C THR A 332 14.18 1.23 -9.74
N PHE A 333 13.39 1.38 -8.69
CA PHE A 333 13.64 0.76 -7.39
C PHE A 333 13.18 -0.69 -7.43
N PHE A 334 14.03 -1.59 -6.96
CA PHE A 334 13.74 -3.01 -6.95
C PHE A 334 14.28 -3.71 -5.71
N ARG A 335 13.59 -4.77 -5.29
CA ARG A 335 14.00 -5.72 -4.26
C ARG A 335 14.56 -6.96 -4.92
N VAL A 336 15.77 -7.35 -4.57
CA VAL A 336 16.38 -8.62 -4.99
C VAL A 336 15.94 -9.73 -4.04
N TYR A 337 15.28 -10.75 -4.57
CA TYR A 337 14.88 -11.93 -3.81
C TYR A 337 15.90 -13.06 -3.91
N SER A 338 16.57 -13.22 -5.06
CA SER A 338 17.56 -14.26 -5.28
C SER A 338 18.63 -13.80 -6.27
N GLY A 339 19.79 -14.42 -6.19
CA GLY A 339 20.89 -14.23 -7.12
C GLY A 339 21.67 -12.94 -6.95
N VAL A 340 22.49 -12.63 -7.95
CA VAL A 340 23.36 -11.45 -8.01
C VAL A 340 23.18 -10.76 -9.35
N LEU A 341 23.14 -9.44 -9.36
CA LEU A 341 23.08 -8.61 -10.56
C LEU A 341 24.21 -7.58 -10.53
N ASN A 342 24.96 -7.50 -11.63
CA ASN A 342 26.03 -6.52 -11.78
C ASN A 342 25.60 -5.34 -12.65
N SER A 343 26.21 -4.21 -12.45
CA SER A 343 26.06 -3.06 -13.33
C SER A 343 26.50 -3.44 -14.76
N GLY A 344 25.63 -3.14 -15.73
CA GLY A 344 25.83 -3.49 -17.14
C GLY A 344 25.25 -4.84 -17.58
N ASP A 345 24.79 -5.67 -16.64
CA ASP A 345 24.12 -6.95 -16.96
C ASP A 345 22.80 -6.72 -17.71
N THR A 346 22.34 -7.77 -18.35
CA THR A 346 21.04 -7.83 -19.02
C THR A 346 20.08 -8.67 -18.18
N VAL A 347 18.89 -8.15 -17.94
CA VAL A 347 17.79 -8.85 -17.26
C VAL A 347 16.64 -9.12 -18.22
N TYR A 348 15.83 -10.11 -17.91
CA TYR A 348 14.61 -10.42 -18.65
C TYR A 348 13.38 -9.92 -17.87
N VAL A 349 12.43 -9.35 -18.60
CA VAL A 349 11.14 -8.86 -18.07
C VAL A 349 10.04 -9.77 -18.63
N PRO A 350 9.63 -10.82 -17.89
CA PRO A 350 8.72 -11.86 -18.42
C PRO A 350 7.37 -11.31 -18.85
N THR A 351 6.81 -10.35 -18.10
CA THR A 351 5.51 -9.74 -18.38
C THR A 351 5.42 -9.02 -19.71
N LYS A 352 6.57 -8.69 -20.31
CA LYS A 352 6.69 -7.95 -21.58
C LYS A 352 7.45 -8.70 -22.67
N ASP A 353 7.95 -9.89 -22.35
CA ASP A 353 8.81 -10.69 -23.22
C ASP A 353 9.98 -9.86 -23.79
N ARG A 354 10.69 -9.14 -22.90
CA ARG A 354 11.77 -8.23 -23.30
C ARG A 354 13.00 -8.37 -22.43
N LYS A 355 14.15 -8.11 -23.08
CA LYS A 355 15.46 -8.00 -22.42
C LYS A 355 15.76 -6.52 -22.19
N GLU A 356 16.16 -6.17 -20.99
CA GLU A 356 16.57 -4.82 -20.59
C GLU A 356 17.99 -4.82 -20.07
N ARG A 357 18.77 -3.83 -20.47
CA ARG A 357 20.13 -3.66 -19.98
C ARG A 357 20.13 -2.72 -18.79
N VAL A 358 20.67 -3.19 -17.67
CA VAL A 358 20.89 -2.39 -16.48
C VAL A 358 22.10 -1.46 -16.75
N GLY A 359 21.88 -0.17 -16.66
CA GLY A 359 22.97 0.81 -16.81
C GLY A 359 23.80 0.86 -15.52
N ARG A 360 23.41 1.73 -14.59
CA ARG A 360 24.05 1.88 -13.28
C ARG A 360 23.18 1.34 -12.18
N LEU A 361 23.81 0.79 -11.15
CA LEU A 361 23.15 0.38 -9.93
C LEU A 361 23.44 1.42 -8.83
N LEU A 362 22.43 1.80 -8.09
CA LEU A 362 22.53 2.84 -7.07
C LEU A 362 22.00 2.32 -5.72
N GLN A 363 22.74 2.57 -4.68
CA GLN A 363 22.25 2.50 -3.31
C GLN A 363 21.69 3.88 -2.94
N MET A 364 20.48 3.88 -2.41
CA MET A 364 19.77 5.11 -2.07
C MET A 364 19.90 5.42 -0.57
N HIS A 365 20.04 6.71 -0.28
CA HIS A 365 20.00 7.28 1.06
C HIS A 365 19.06 8.49 1.01
N ALA A 366 17.75 8.24 0.99
CA ALA A 366 16.71 9.23 0.67
C ALA A 366 16.95 9.90 -0.70
N SER A 367 17.34 11.18 -0.74
CA SER A 367 17.68 11.91 -1.99
C SER A 367 19.09 11.61 -2.51
N ASP A 368 19.99 11.20 -1.63
CA ASP A 368 21.38 10.94 -2.00
C ASP A 368 21.55 9.55 -2.60
N ARG A 369 22.51 9.41 -3.49
CA ARG A 369 22.74 8.17 -4.22
C ARG A 369 24.22 7.85 -4.33
N THR A 370 24.54 6.59 -4.06
CA THR A 370 25.90 6.05 -4.21
C THR A 370 25.90 4.97 -5.28
N GLU A 371 26.78 5.09 -6.26
CA GLU A 371 26.92 4.07 -7.30
C GLU A 371 27.58 2.81 -6.73
N ILE A 372 26.95 1.66 -7.02
CA ILE A 372 27.41 0.34 -6.59
C ILE A 372 27.61 -0.56 -7.81
N LYS A 373 28.51 -1.54 -7.69
CA LYS A 373 28.87 -2.43 -8.80
C LYS A 373 27.94 -3.62 -8.92
N GLU A 374 27.42 -4.09 -7.82
CA GLU A 374 26.58 -5.30 -7.74
C GLU A 374 25.50 -5.16 -6.67
N VAL A 375 24.43 -5.88 -6.85
CA VAL A 375 23.37 -6.09 -5.85
C VAL A 375 23.13 -7.59 -5.68
N ARG A 376 22.71 -7.99 -4.50
CA ARG A 376 22.61 -9.40 -4.09
C ARG A 376 21.25 -9.70 -3.46
N ALA A 377 20.95 -11.00 -3.32
CA ALA A 377 19.73 -11.43 -2.61
C ALA A 377 19.54 -10.69 -1.27
N GLY A 378 18.36 -10.13 -1.04
CA GLY A 378 18.06 -9.31 0.14
C GLY A 378 18.28 -7.81 -0.03
N ASP A 379 18.96 -7.35 -1.08
CA ASP A 379 19.19 -5.92 -1.31
C ASP A 379 17.93 -5.20 -1.82
N ILE A 380 17.84 -3.93 -1.43
CA ILE A 380 16.94 -2.94 -2.01
C ILE A 380 17.83 -1.88 -2.66
N ALA A 381 17.65 -1.65 -3.95
CA ALA A 381 18.48 -0.74 -4.72
C ALA A 381 17.68 -0.07 -5.85
N ALA A 382 18.32 0.86 -6.55
CA ALA A 382 17.76 1.47 -7.75
C ALA A 382 18.66 1.19 -8.97
N ALA A 383 18.02 1.05 -10.13
CA ALA A 383 18.70 0.93 -11.41
C ALA A 383 18.40 2.10 -12.32
N VAL A 384 19.40 2.55 -13.06
CA VAL A 384 19.28 3.52 -14.16
C VAL A 384 19.39 2.78 -15.49
N GLY A 385 18.62 3.19 -16.49
CA GLY A 385 18.74 2.69 -17.85
C GLY A 385 17.66 1.67 -18.26
N LEU A 386 16.83 1.22 -17.33
CA LEU A 386 15.66 0.41 -17.65
C LEU A 386 14.57 1.33 -18.27
N LYS A 387 14.19 1.04 -19.53
CA LYS A 387 13.32 1.94 -20.31
C LYS A 387 11.85 1.55 -20.22
N ASP A 388 11.57 0.26 -20.31
CA ASP A 388 10.22 -0.29 -20.40
C ASP A 388 9.83 -1.14 -19.18
N VAL A 389 10.38 -0.83 -18.01
CA VAL A 389 10.02 -1.45 -16.74
C VAL A 389 8.98 -0.58 -16.03
N PHE A 390 7.94 -1.21 -15.51
CA PHE A 390 6.89 -0.57 -14.69
C PHE A 390 6.87 -1.13 -13.27
N THR A 391 6.21 -0.41 -12.39
CA THR A 391 5.96 -0.89 -11.03
C THR A 391 5.18 -2.21 -11.06
N GLY A 392 5.68 -3.23 -10.36
CA GLY A 392 5.12 -4.58 -10.37
C GLY A 392 5.77 -5.54 -11.36
N ASP A 393 6.66 -5.07 -12.25
CA ASP A 393 7.38 -5.96 -13.16
C ASP A 393 8.46 -6.77 -12.44
N THR A 394 8.62 -8.01 -12.87
CA THR A 394 9.72 -8.87 -12.46
C THR A 394 10.94 -8.64 -13.34
N LEU A 395 12.11 -8.58 -12.70
CA LEU A 395 13.42 -8.59 -13.36
C LEU A 395 14.07 -9.92 -13.01
N CYS A 396 14.40 -10.76 -13.99
CA CYS A 396 14.93 -12.07 -13.70
C CYS A 396 16.06 -12.50 -14.65
N ASP A 397 16.63 -13.66 -14.36
CA ASP A 397 17.62 -14.34 -15.18
C ASP A 397 17.03 -14.73 -16.54
N LEU A 398 17.87 -14.66 -17.60
CA LEU A 398 17.44 -14.97 -18.96
C LEU A 398 17.22 -16.47 -19.19
N ASP A 399 18.02 -17.31 -18.52
CA ASP A 399 18.02 -18.76 -18.74
C ASP A 399 17.04 -19.49 -17.84
N LYS A 400 16.67 -18.86 -16.71
CA LYS A 400 15.69 -19.37 -15.73
C LYS A 400 14.66 -18.31 -15.38
N PRO A 401 13.79 -17.96 -16.35
CA PRO A 401 12.79 -16.92 -16.14
C PRO A 401 11.75 -17.33 -15.07
N ILE A 402 11.31 -16.35 -14.30
CA ILE A 402 10.20 -16.47 -13.36
C ILE A 402 9.41 -15.16 -13.38
N THR A 403 8.10 -15.25 -13.35
CA THR A 403 7.22 -14.10 -13.08
C THR A 403 6.79 -14.16 -11.64
N LEU A 404 7.28 -13.24 -10.82
CA LEU A 404 6.89 -13.14 -9.41
C LEU A 404 5.42 -12.71 -9.32
N GLU A 405 4.79 -13.03 -8.18
CA GLU A 405 3.41 -12.66 -7.92
C GLU A 405 3.19 -11.16 -8.14
N LYS A 406 2.19 -10.83 -8.96
CA LYS A 406 1.89 -9.45 -9.35
C LYS A 406 1.34 -8.66 -8.16
N MET A 407 1.68 -7.36 -8.12
CA MET A 407 1.01 -6.42 -7.25
C MET A 407 -0.38 -6.11 -7.80
N GLU A 408 -1.39 -6.14 -6.94
CA GLU A 408 -2.72 -5.65 -7.26
C GLU A 408 -2.80 -4.16 -6.93
N PHE A 409 -3.28 -3.36 -7.86
CA PHE A 409 -3.44 -1.93 -7.67
C PHE A 409 -4.92 -1.56 -7.65
N PRO A 410 -5.35 -0.73 -6.68
CA PRO A 410 -6.73 -0.29 -6.63
C PRO A 410 -7.07 0.59 -7.84
N GLU A 411 -8.30 0.47 -8.31
CA GLU A 411 -8.81 1.34 -9.37
C GLU A 411 -9.13 2.75 -8.83
N PRO A 412 -8.86 3.79 -9.62
CA PRO A 412 -9.20 5.17 -9.24
C PRO A 412 -10.68 5.34 -8.91
N VAL A 413 -10.98 6.21 -7.95
CA VAL A 413 -12.35 6.45 -7.47
C VAL A 413 -12.87 7.85 -7.81
N ILE A 414 -11.98 8.80 -8.11
CA ILE A 414 -12.36 10.15 -8.58
C ILE A 414 -11.62 10.50 -9.87
N SER A 415 -12.17 11.44 -10.62
CA SER A 415 -11.52 12.01 -11.79
C SER A 415 -11.77 13.51 -11.90
N VAL A 416 -10.84 14.21 -12.53
CA VAL A 416 -10.96 15.63 -12.87
C VAL A 416 -10.51 15.87 -14.30
N ALA A 417 -11.15 16.83 -14.98
CA ALA A 417 -10.67 17.32 -16.25
C ALA A 417 -9.52 18.30 -16.02
N VAL A 418 -8.45 18.18 -16.80
CA VAL A 418 -7.32 19.09 -16.78
C VAL A 418 -7.10 19.68 -18.16
N GLU A 419 -6.93 21.00 -18.22
CA GLU A 419 -6.70 21.74 -19.45
C GLU A 419 -5.44 22.60 -19.30
N PRO A 420 -4.52 22.57 -20.27
CA PRO A 420 -3.34 23.44 -20.23
C PRO A 420 -3.76 24.89 -20.34
N LYS A 421 -3.13 25.82 -19.60
CA LYS A 421 -3.43 27.24 -19.69
C LYS A 421 -3.03 27.86 -21.03
N THR A 422 -2.03 27.29 -21.69
CA THR A 422 -1.54 27.75 -22.99
C THR A 422 -1.39 26.57 -23.98
N LYS A 423 -1.46 26.88 -25.29
CA LYS A 423 -1.21 25.85 -26.33
C LYS A 423 0.21 25.27 -26.26
N ALA A 424 1.19 26.04 -25.82
CA ALA A 424 2.57 25.58 -25.66
C ALA A 424 2.71 24.57 -24.51
N ASP A 425 1.80 24.62 -23.54
CA ASP A 425 1.82 23.67 -22.40
C ASP A 425 1.13 22.34 -22.72
N GLN A 426 0.41 22.22 -23.84
CA GLN A 426 -0.33 21.01 -24.18
C GLN A 426 0.58 19.78 -24.39
N GLU A 427 1.67 19.94 -25.16
CA GLU A 427 2.64 18.85 -25.39
C GLU A 427 3.39 18.53 -24.09
N LYS A 428 3.79 19.55 -23.34
CA LYS A 428 4.46 19.37 -22.04
C LYS A 428 3.55 18.67 -21.03
N MET A 429 2.26 19.04 -21.00
CA MET A 429 1.27 18.38 -20.14
C MET A 429 1.13 16.89 -20.45
N GLY A 430 1.04 16.55 -21.74
CA GLY A 430 0.97 15.14 -22.17
C GLY A 430 2.18 14.34 -21.71
N LEU A 431 3.39 14.88 -21.88
CA LEU A 431 4.63 14.24 -21.42
C LEU A 431 4.70 14.14 -19.88
N ALA A 432 4.30 15.20 -19.16
CA ALA A 432 4.27 15.20 -17.70
C ALA A 432 3.32 14.14 -17.17
N LEU A 433 2.08 14.10 -17.69
CA LEU A 433 1.08 13.11 -17.28
C LEU A 433 1.50 11.67 -17.59
N GLN A 434 2.13 11.41 -18.73
CA GLN A 434 2.67 10.09 -19.06
C GLN A 434 3.77 9.65 -18.09
N ARG A 435 4.65 10.56 -17.68
CA ARG A 435 5.72 10.27 -16.72
C ARG A 435 5.14 9.98 -15.34
N LEU A 436 4.20 10.81 -14.87
CA LEU A 436 3.51 10.62 -13.59
C LEU A 436 2.71 9.32 -13.56
N ALA A 437 2.04 8.96 -14.66
CA ALA A 437 1.33 7.67 -14.77
C ALA A 437 2.24 6.44 -14.79
N LYS A 438 3.52 6.58 -15.18
CA LYS A 438 4.51 5.50 -15.04
C LYS A 438 4.97 5.31 -13.61
N GLU A 439 5.02 6.39 -12.82
CA GLU A 439 5.42 6.34 -11.42
C GLU A 439 4.32 5.75 -10.55
N ASP A 440 3.06 6.10 -10.82
CA ASP A 440 1.91 5.74 -10.00
C ASP A 440 0.89 4.91 -10.79
N PRO A 441 0.81 3.59 -10.56
CA PRO A 441 -0.15 2.74 -11.24
C PRO A 441 -1.62 3.00 -10.87
N SER A 442 -1.92 3.70 -9.78
CA SER A 442 -3.29 4.11 -9.41
C SER A 442 -3.73 5.40 -10.09
N PHE A 443 -2.79 6.10 -10.72
CA PHE A 443 -3.07 7.30 -11.50
C PHE A 443 -3.34 6.94 -12.96
N ARG A 444 -4.49 7.36 -13.47
CA ARG A 444 -4.92 7.10 -14.85
C ARG A 444 -5.07 8.40 -15.62
N VAL A 445 -4.71 8.35 -16.88
CA VAL A 445 -4.91 9.46 -17.82
C VAL A 445 -5.69 8.95 -19.01
N SER A 446 -6.76 9.65 -19.37
CA SER A 446 -7.59 9.35 -20.52
C SER A 446 -8.00 10.63 -21.23
N THR A 447 -8.43 10.49 -22.47
CA THR A 447 -9.01 11.62 -23.21
C THR A 447 -10.50 11.32 -23.43
N ASP A 448 -11.33 12.24 -23.02
CA ASP A 448 -12.77 12.17 -23.28
C ASP A 448 -12.99 12.35 -24.78
N GLN A 449 -13.63 11.39 -25.42
CA GLN A 449 -13.80 11.36 -26.87
C GLN A 449 -14.82 12.40 -27.38
N GLU A 450 -15.76 12.81 -26.53
CA GLU A 450 -16.79 13.79 -26.89
C GLU A 450 -16.32 15.22 -26.71
N SER A 451 -15.71 15.51 -25.54
CA SER A 451 -15.24 16.86 -25.23
C SER A 451 -13.80 17.13 -25.67
N GLY A 452 -13.01 16.11 -25.95
CA GLY A 452 -11.58 16.19 -26.22
C GLY A 452 -10.74 16.58 -25.01
N GLN A 453 -11.33 16.64 -23.82
CA GLN A 453 -10.63 17.01 -22.57
C GLN A 453 -9.73 15.88 -22.09
N THR A 454 -8.61 16.23 -21.47
CA THR A 454 -7.77 15.28 -20.75
C THR A 454 -8.35 15.09 -19.36
N ILE A 455 -8.68 13.82 -19.05
CA ILE A 455 -9.21 13.40 -17.74
C ILE A 455 -8.10 12.71 -16.99
N ILE A 456 -7.86 13.11 -15.76
CA ILE A 456 -6.98 12.43 -14.81
C ILE A 456 -7.82 11.82 -13.69
N ALA A 457 -7.49 10.59 -13.29
CA ALA A 457 -8.21 9.85 -12.26
C ALA A 457 -7.25 9.32 -11.19
N GLY A 458 -7.68 9.30 -9.94
CA GLY A 458 -6.86 8.91 -8.79
C GLY A 458 -7.68 8.46 -7.59
N MET A 459 -7.00 8.22 -6.46
CA MET A 459 -7.56 7.62 -5.26
C MET A 459 -8.29 8.63 -4.34
N GLY A 460 -8.06 9.93 -4.51
CA GLY A 460 -8.69 10.97 -3.70
C GLY A 460 -8.36 12.36 -4.19
N GLU A 461 -9.01 13.38 -3.59
CA GLU A 461 -8.78 14.79 -3.95
C GLU A 461 -7.34 15.21 -3.71
N LEU A 462 -6.76 14.83 -2.55
CA LEU A 462 -5.38 15.17 -2.23
C LEU A 462 -4.40 14.52 -3.20
N HIS A 463 -4.65 13.28 -3.62
CA HIS A 463 -3.82 12.60 -4.61
C HIS A 463 -3.77 13.38 -5.93
N LEU A 464 -4.92 13.76 -6.48
CA LEU A 464 -4.99 14.53 -7.73
C LEU A 464 -4.43 15.96 -7.58
N GLU A 465 -4.63 16.60 -6.43
CA GLU A 465 -4.04 17.91 -6.13
C GLU A 465 -2.52 17.86 -6.15
N ILE A 466 -1.92 16.83 -5.56
CA ILE A 466 -0.46 16.61 -5.56
C ILE A 466 0.06 16.37 -6.97
N ILE A 467 -0.64 15.57 -7.78
CA ILE A 467 -0.27 15.33 -9.19
C ILE A 467 -0.26 16.64 -9.99
N VAL A 468 -1.28 17.47 -9.82
CA VAL A 468 -1.37 18.79 -10.51
C VAL A 468 -0.27 19.74 -10.04
N ASP A 469 0.03 19.77 -8.75
CA ASP A 469 1.11 20.58 -8.21
C ASP A 469 2.49 20.10 -8.68
N ARG A 470 2.70 18.78 -8.79
CA ARG A 470 3.90 18.17 -9.38
C ARG A 470 4.06 18.57 -10.86
N MET A 471 2.97 18.58 -11.65
CA MET A 471 3.04 19.07 -13.03
C MET A 471 3.59 20.51 -13.09
N LYS A 472 3.16 21.37 -12.17
CA LYS A 472 3.64 22.75 -12.10
C LYS A 472 5.10 22.86 -11.68
N ARG A 473 5.50 22.18 -10.59
CA ARG A 473 6.85 22.31 -9.99
C ARG A 473 7.91 21.56 -10.77
N GLU A 474 7.65 20.33 -11.17
CA GLU A 474 8.65 19.48 -11.79
C GLU A 474 8.72 19.65 -13.33
N PHE A 475 7.59 19.94 -13.96
CA PHE A 475 7.49 20.00 -15.43
C PHE A 475 7.22 21.41 -15.98
N ASN A 476 7.02 22.39 -15.10
CA ASN A 476 6.72 23.77 -15.48
C ASN A 476 5.46 23.88 -16.37
N VAL A 477 4.41 23.10 -16.01
CA VAL A 477 3.13 23.07 -16.71
C VAL A 477 2.03 23.56 -15.79
N GLU A 478 1.35 24.63 -16.17
CA GLU A 478 0.16 25.10 -15.48
C GLU A 478 -1.10 24.62 -16.18
N ALA A 479 -2.03 24.05 -15.41
CA ALA A 479 -3.30 23.54 -15.90
C ALA A 479 -4.48 24.14 -15.13
N ASN A 480 -5.62 24.30 -15.81
CA ASN A 480 -6.91 24.52 -15.19
C ASN A 480 -7.48 23.17 -14.80
N VAL A 481 -7.98 23.06 -13.58
CA VAL A 481 -8.54 21.83 -13.04
C VAL A 481 -10.06 22.00 -12.92
N GLY A 482 -10.79 21.06 -13.52
CA GLY A 482 -12.26 21.02 -13.41
C GLY A 482 -12.74 20.54 -12.04
N LYS A 483 -14.06 20.49 -11.87
CA LYS A 483 -14.66 19.93 -10.64
C LYS A 483 -14.46 18.42 -10.59
N PRO A 484 -14.19 17.82 -9.42
CA PRO A 484 -14.10 16.38 -9.26
C PRO A 484 -15.38 15.67 -9.72
N GLN A 485 -15.19 14.56 -10.41
CA GLN A 485 -16.28 13.68 -10.87
C GLN A 485 -16.09 12.31 -10.25
N VAL A 486 -17.20 11.69 -9.87
CA VAL A 486 -17.20 10.33 -9.32
C VAL A 486 -17.07 9.31 -10.44
N ALA A 487 -16.19 8.33 -10.26
CA ALA A 487 -16.05 7.21 -11.16
C ALA A 487 -17.16 6.18 -10.89
N TYR A 488 -18.33 6.38 -11.51
CA TYR A 488 -19.42 5.42 -11.47
C TYR A 488 -19.07 4.13 -12.23
N ARG A 489 -19.83 3.06 -11.99
CA ARG A 489 -19.74 1.78 -12.71
C ARG A 489 -21.15 1.32 -13.08
N GLU A 490 -21.24 0.47 -14.09
CA GLU A 490 -22.50 -0.15 -14.50
C GLU A 490 -22.45 -1.65 -14.22
N THR A 491 -23.56 -2.23 -13.82
CA THR A 491 -23.72 -3.69 -13.68
C THR A 491 -25.17 -4.10 -13.90
N ILE A 492 -25.46 -5.38 -13.81
CA ILE A 492 -26.79 -5.95 -14.02
C ILE A 492 -27.26 -6.78 -12.82
N ARG A 493 -28.57 -6.95 -12.70
CA ARG A 493 -29.20 -7.71 -11.61
C ARG A 493 -29.95 -8.95 -12.07
N ALA A 494 -30.09 -9.17 -13.39
CA ALA A 494 -30.78 -10.31 -13.92
C ALA A 494 -30.02 -10.94 -15.09
N GLY A 495 -30.18 -12.25 -15.27
CA GLY A 495 -29.65 -12.95 -16.44
C GLY A 495 -30.65 -12.87 -17.60
N VAL A 496 -30.14 -12.72 -18.82
CA VAL A 496 -30.94 -12.73 -20.06
C VAL A 496 -30.19 -13.44 -21.17
N GLU A 497 -30.93 -14.00 -22.09
CA GLU A 497 -30.41 -14.48 -23.38
C GLU A 497 -30.76 -13.46 -24.45
N GLN A 498 -29.78 -13.14 -25.30
CA GLN A 498 -29.92 -12.09 -26.29
C GLN A 498 -29.24 -12.46 -27.60
N GLU A 499 -29.98 -12.28 -28.69
CA GLU A 499 -29.43 -12.35 -30.04
C GLU A 499 -28.67 -11.08 -30.38
N GLY A 500 -27.46 -11.23 -30.95
CA GLY A 500 -26.69 -10.17 -31.60
C GLY A 500 -26.50 -10.49 -33.07
N LYS A 501 -27.12 -9.71 -33.95
CA LYS A 501 -27.05 -9.95 -35.38
C LYS A 501 -26.65 -8.69 -36.14
N PHE A 502 -25.58 -8.79 -36.89
CA PHE A 502 -25.06 -7.72 -37.74
C PHE A 502 -25.07 -8.20 -39.20
N VAL A 503 -25.85 -7.56 -40.02
CA VAL A 503 -25.93 -7.82 -41.47
C VAL A 503 -25.82 -6.51 -42.21
N ARG A 504 -24.88 -6.41 -43.12
CA ARG A 504 -24.69 -5.24 -43.98
C ARG A 504 -24.39 -5.71 -45.40
N GLN A 505 -25.23 -5.29 -46.36
CA GLN A 505 -24.97 -5.48 -47.79
C GLN A 505 -24.77 -4.13 -48.44
N SER A 506 -23.58 -3.92 -49.03
CA SER A 506 -23.23 -2.73 -49.79
C SER A 506 -22.48 -3.15 -51.02
N GLY A 507 -23.17 -3.28 -52.16
CA GLY A 507 -22.64 -3.43 -53.53
C GLY A 507 -21.32 -4.21 -53.70
N GLY A 508 -21.24 -5.44 -53.22
CA GLY A 508 -20.03 -6.28 -53.20
C GLY A 508 -20.12 -7.36 -52.13
N ARG A 509 -19.00 -7.72 -51.51
CA ARG A 509 -18.91 -8.69 -50.42
C ARG A 509 -19.65 -8.13 -49.19
N GLY A 510 -20.65 -8.84 -48.69
CA GLY A 510 -21.43 -8.45 -47.50
C GLY A 510 -20.65 -8.61 -46.21
N GLN A 511 -21.30 -8.23 -45.11
CA GLN A 511 -20.82 -8.48 -43.75
C GLN A 511 -21.92 -9.20 -42.96
N TYR A 512 -21.61 -10.33 -42.37
CA TYR A 512 -22.51 -11.16 -41.60
C TYR A 512 -21.87 -11.64 -40.30
N GLY A 513 -22.49 -11.30 -39.17
CA GLY A 513 -22.14 -11.81 -37.84
C GLY A 513 -23.41 -12.08 -37.05
N HIS A 514 -23.50 -13.27 -36.45
CA HIS A 514 -24.68 -13.66 -35.68
C HIS A 514 -24.28 -14.51 -34.49
N VAL A 515 -24.67 -14.06 -33.29
CA VAL A 515 -24.31 -14.68 -32.00
C VAL A 515 -25.55 -14.71 -31.09
N TRP A 516 -25.60 -15.70 -30.23
CA TRP A 516 -26.49 -15.73 -29.08
C TRP A 516 -25.64 -15.67 -27.81
N LEU A 517 -25.95 -14.68 -26.97
CA LEU A 517 -25.21 -14.40 -25.74
C LEU A 517 -26.14 -14.61 -24.53
N LYS A 518 -25.63 -15.28 -23.52
CA LYS A 518 -26.23 -15.30 -22.19
C LYS A 518 -25.47 -14.29 -21.33
N VAL A 519 -26.14 -13.24 -20.92
CA VAL A 519 -25.58 -12.14 -20.12
C VAL A 519 -26.10 -12.27 -18.70
N GLU A 520 -25.22 -12.52 -17.73
CA GLU A 520 -25.58 -12.80 -16.34
C GLU A 520 -24.76 -11.95 -15.37
N PRO A 521 -25.31 -11.63 -14.18
CA PRO A 521 -24.50 -11.06 -13.09
C PRO A 521 -23.37 -12.01 -12.72
N ASN A 522 -22.19 -11.45 -12.46
CA ASN A 522 -21.08 -12.18 -11.86
C ASN A 522 -20.97 -11.85 -10.37
N GLU A 523 -20.14 -12.58 -9.64
CA GLU A 523 -19.86 -12.28 -8.24
C GLU A 523 -19.15 -10.90 -8.12
N THR A 524 -19.49 -10.17 -7.06
CA THR A 524 -18.91 -8.84 -6.80
C THR A 524 -17.39 -8.92 -6.73
N GLY A 525 -16.73 -8.07 -7.52
CA GLY A 525 -15.27 -7.97 -7.58
C GLY A 525 -14.62 -8.93 -8.60
N LYS A 526 -15.36 -9.83 -9.24
CA LYS A 526 -14.79 -10.70 -10.29
C LYS A 526 -14.67 -10.03 -11.66
N GLY A 527 -15.25 -8.85 -11.83
CA GLY A 527 -15.18 -8.12 -13.09
C GLY A 527 -15.87 -8.83 -14.25
N TYR A 528 -15.30 -8.67 -15.43
CA TYR A 528 -15.83 -9.27 -16.67
C TYR A 528 -15.29 -10.69 -16.86
N GLU A 529 -16.18 -11.62 -17.19
CA GLU A 529 -15.86 -13.01 -17.52
C GLU A 529 -16.52 -13.40 -18.83
N PHE A 530 -15.73 -13.94 -19.77
CA PHE A 530 -16.23 -14.49 -21.02
C PHE A 530 -16.13 -16.02 -21.03
N VAL A 531 -17.21 -16.68 -21.41
CA VAL A 531 -17.28 -18.14 -21.51
C VAL A 531 -17.63 -18.56 -22.93
N ASN A 532 -16.81 -19.39 -23.53
CA ASN A 532 -17.11 -20.02 -24.80
C ASN A 532 -17.91 -21.30 -24.57
N GLY A 533 -19.21 -21.24 -24.86
CA GLY A 533 -20.16 -22.36 -24.77
C GLY A 533 -20.56 -22.95 -26.15
N ILE A 534 -19.85 -22.60 -27.23
CA ILE A 534 -20.18 -23.07 -28.58
C ILE A 534 -19.96 -24.59 -28.69
N VAL A 535 -21.00 -25.27 -29.15
CA VAL A 535 -20.97 -26.70 -29.46
C VAL A 535 -21.28 -26.89 -30.95
N GLY A 536 -20.61 -27.82 -31.61
CA GLY A 536 -20.86 -28.18 -33.01
C GLY A 536 -20.37 -27.19 -34.09
N GLY A 537 -19.57 -26.16 -33.69
CA GLY A 537 -18.91 -25.24 -34.63
C GLY A 537 -19.85 -24.26 -35.34
N VAL A 538 -21.01 -23.96 -34.77
CA VAL A 538 -21.99 -22.99 -35.30
C VAL A 538 -21.43 -21.57 -35.43
N VAL A 539 -20.43 -21.23 -34.63
CA VAL A 539 -19.55 -20.08 -34.79
C VAL A 539 -18.13 -20.59 -34.97
N PRO A 540 -17.44 -20.27 -36.08
CA PRO A 540 -16.02 -20.66 -36.28
C PRO A 540 -15.12 -20.17 -35.18
N ARG A 541 -14.17 -21.00 -34.76
CA ARG A 541 -13.25 -20.71 -33.63
C ARG A 541 -12.47 -19.42 -33.83
N GLU A 542 -12.15 -19.06 -35.05
CA GLU A 542 -11.42 -17.85 -35.42
C GLU A 542 -12.17 -16.55 -35.12
N TYR A 543 -13.53 -16.60 -35.07
CA TYR A 543 -14.35 -15.41 -34.78
C TYR A 543 -14.72 -15.23 -33.30
N ILE A 544 -14.52 -16.25 -32.46
CA ILE A 544 -14.83 -16.19 -31.02
C ILE A 544 -14.03 -15.09 -30.30
N PRO A 545 -12.72 -14.92 -30.53
CA PRO A 545 -11.96 -13.82 -29.95
C PRO A 545 -12.46 -12.43 -30.38
N ALA A 546 -12.98 -12.31 -31.59
CA ALA A 546 -13.56 -11.06 -32.08
C ALA A 546 -14.87 -10.71 -31.35
N VAL A 547 -15.71 -11.70 -31.06
CA VAL A 547 -16.93 -11.52 -30.25
C VAL A 547 -16.56 -11.03 -28.84
N ASP A 548 -15.62 -11.70 -28.17
CA ASP A 548 -15.14 -11.30 -26.84
C ASP A 548 -14.59 -9.87 -26.83
N LYS A 549 -13.74 -9.54 -27.81
CA LYS A 549 -13.20 -8.18 -27.97
C LYS A 549 -14.29 -7.12 -28.14
N GLY A 550 -15.34 -7.41 -28.92
CA GLY A 550 -16.47 -6.51 -29.11
C GLY A 550 -17.26 -6.27 -27.84
N ILE A 551 -17.41 -7.30 -27.00
CA ILE A 551 -18.07 -7.21 -25.70
C ILE A 551 -17.19 -6.42 -24.71
N GLN A 552 -15.88 -6.68 -24.66
CA GLN A 552 -14.96 -5.95 -23.79
C GLN A 552 -14.95 -4.45 -24.10
N GLU A 553 -14.92 -4.06 -25.37
CA GLU A 553 -15.01 -2.65 -25.77
C GLU A 553 -16.34 -2.02 -25.35
N ALA A 554 -17.44 -2.76 -25.46
CA ALA A 554 -18.75 -2.31 -24.96
C ALA A 554 -18.77 -2.15 -23.43
N CYS A 555 -18.11 -3.05 -22.69
CA CYS A 555 -17.94 -2.93 -21.25
C CYS A 555 -17.13 -1.69 -20.86
N GLN A 556 -16.08 -1.37 -21.59
CA GLN A 556 -15.24 -0.19 -21.32
C GLN A 556 -15.97 1.13 -21.55
N THR A 557 -16.80 1.19 -22.60
CA THR A 557 -17.55 2.39 -22.96
C THR A 557 -18.85 2.57 -22.18
N GLY A 558 -19.30 1.53 -21.48
CA GLY A 558 -20.60 1.51 -20.80
C GLY A 558 -21.81 1.36 -21.75
N VAL A 559 -22.97 1.15 -21.17
CA VAL A 559 -24.19 0.86 -21.92
C VAL A 559 -25.36 1.81 -21.61
N ILE A 560 -25.50 2.22 -20.33
CA ILE A 560 -26.64 3.06 -19.90
C ILE A 560 -26.26 4.51 -19.60
N ALA A 561 -25.06 4.75 -19.10
CA ALA A 561 -24.60 6.08 -18.69
C ALA A 561 -23.15 6.37 -19.11
N GLY A 562 -22.52 5.51 -19.89
CA GLY A 562 -21.16 5.71 -20.37
C GLY A 562 -20.07 5.35 -19.36
N TYR A 563 -20.39 4.62 -18.30
CA TYR A 563 -19.44 4.18 -17.30
C TYR A 563 -19.03 2.71 -17.47
N PRO A 564 -17.81 2.33 -17.15
CA PRO A 564 -17.35 0.95 -17.31
C PRO A 564 -18.25 -0.06 -16.62
N VAL A 565 -18.53 -1.17 -17.34
CA VAL A 565 -19.32 -2.28 -16.83
C VAL A 565 -18.42 -3.21 -16.00
N VAL A 566 -18.92 -3.63 -14.84
CA VAL A 566 -18.23 -4.56 -13.92
C VAL A 566 -19.15 -5.71 -13.51
N ASP A 567 -18.55 -6.81 -13.06
CA ASP A 567 -19.24 -7.97 -12.47
C ASP A 567 -20.32 -8.56 -13.38
N VAL A 568 -19.92 -8.85 -14.62
CA VAL A 568 -20.80 -9.43 -15.65
C VAL A 568 -20.12 -10.64 -16.27
N LYS A 569 -20.87 -11.74 -16.37
CA LYS A 569 -20.47 -12.96 -17.07
C LYS A 569 -21.25 -13.07 -18.38
N VAL A 570 -20.54 -13.28 -19.48
CA VAL A 570 -21.12 -13.43 -20.81
C VAL A 570 -20.74 -14.79 -21.38
N THR A 571 -21.72 -15.61 -21.70
CA THR A 571 -21.52 -16.90 -22.36
C THR A 571 -21.99 -16.80 -23.81
N LEU A 572 -21.08 -17.04 -24.75
CA LEU A 572 -21.41 -17.24 -26.15
C LEU A 572 -21.83 -18.70 -26.35
N PHE A 573 -23.10 -18.99 -26.59
CA PHE A 573 -23.58 -20.36 -26.60
C PHE A 573 -24.19 -20.83 -27.96
N ASP A 574 -24.55 -19.90 -28.84
CA ASP A 574 -25.08 -20.22 -30.17
C ASP A 574 -24.79 -19.08 -31.17
N GLY A 575 -25.05 -19.32 -32.45
CA GLY A 575 -24.88 -18.34 -33.50
C GLY A 575 -24.96 -18.98 -34.88
N SER A 576 -24.62 -18.21 -35.92
CA SER A 576 -24.50 -18.72 -37.26
C SER A 576 -23.48 -17.87 -38.05
N TYR A 577 -22.94 -18.44 -39.10
CA TYR A 577 -22.01 -17.75 -40.00
C TYR A 577 -22.45 -17.94 -41.46
N HIS A 578 -21.89 -17.11 -42.34
CA HIS A 578 -22.07 -17.18 -43.76
C HIS A 578 -20.68 -17.34 -44.42
N ASP A 579 -20.53 -18.37 -45.26
CA ASP A 579 -19.22 -18.76 -45.84
C ASP A 579 -18.48 -17.63 -46.59
N VAL A 580 -19.21 -16.67 -47.14
CA VAL A 580 -18.66 -15.57 -47.94
C VAL A 580 -18.59 -14.25 -47.18
N ASP A 581 -19.65 -13.95 -46.40
CA ASP A 581 -19.86 -12.62 -45.81
C ASP A 581 -19.45 -12.52 -44.36
N SER A 582 -19.12 -13.64 -43.72
CA SER A 582 -18.59 -13.62 -42.33
C SER A 582 -17.15 -13.19 -42.27
N ASN A 583 -16.85 -12.34 -41.27
CA ASN A 583 -15.51 -11.87 -40.95
C ASN A 583 -15.42 -11.45 -39.48
N GLU A 584 -14.20 -11.27 -38.97
CA GLU A 584 -13.95 -10.88 -37.58
C GLU A 584 -14.66 -9.59 -37.18
N MET A 585 -14.65 -8.58 -38.06
CA MET A 585 -15.31 -7.30 -37.76
C MET A 585 -16.82 -7.45 -37.59
N ALA A 586 -17.48 -8.26 -38.43
CA ALA A 586 -18.92 -8.50 -38.33
C ALA A 586 -19.27 -9.20 -37.02
N PHE A 587 -18.48 -10.19 -36.59
CA PHE A 587 -18.69 -10.88 -35.32
C PHE A 587 -18.36 -9.98 -34.11
N LYS A 588 -17.36 -9.13 -34.21
CA LYS A 588 -17.07 -8.11 -33.19
C LYS A 588 -18.26 -7.17 -32.98
N ILE A 589 -18.84 -6.67 -34.06
CA ILE A 589 -20.01 -5.80 -34.01
C ILE A 589 -21.23 -6.55 -33.48
N ALA A 590 -21.48 -7.78 -33.95
CA ALA A 590 -22.58 -8.60 -33.48
C ALA A 590 -22.49 -8.89 -31.98
N GLY A 591 -21.31 -9.21 -31.48
CA GLY A 591 -21.04 -9.39 -30.06
C GLY A 591 -21.32 -8.13 -29.24
N SER A 592 -20.85 -6.98 -29.69
CA SER A 592 -21.09 -5.68 -29.07
C SER A 592 -22.59 -5.33 -29.04
N MET A 593 -23.32 -5.54 -30.17
CA MET A 593 -24.75 -5.25 -30.27
C MET A 593 -25.55 -6.17 -29.35
N GLY A 594 -25.30 -7.47 -29.39
CA GLY A 594 -25.99 -8.46 -28.57
C GLY A 594 -25.76 -8.18 -27.07
N PHE A 595 -24.53 -7.87 -26.68
CA PHE A 595 -24.23 -7.53 -25.31
C PHE A 595 -24.96 -6.27 -24.85
N LYS A 596 -24.91 -5.18 -25.61
CA LYS A 596 -25.56 -3.91 -25.25
C LYS A 596 -27.08 -4.06 -25.10
N GLU A 597 -27.70 -4.79 -25.99
CA GLU A 597 -29.13 -5.02 -25.91
C GLU A 597 -29.52 -5.96 -24.77
N GLY A 598 -28.74 -7.04 -24.58
CA GLY A 598 -28.94 -7.95 -23.44
C GLY A 598 -28.73 -7.21 -22.11
N PHE A 599 -27.72 -6.39 -22.02
CA PHE A 599 -27.44 -5.59 -20.81
C PHE A 599 -28.60 -4.67 -20.44
N ARG A 600 -29.23 -3.97 -21.43
CA ARG A 600 -30.38 -3.11 -21.19
C ARG A 600 -31.57 -3.88 -20.64
N ARG A 601 -31.77 -5.14 -21.06
CA ARG A 601 -32.84 -6.02 -20.59
C ARG A 601 -32.56 -6.69 -19.25
N ALA A 602 -31.31 -6.77 -18.85
CA ALA A 602 -30.81 -7.49 -17.67
C ALA A 602 -30.96 -6.70 -16.36
N LYS A 603 -31.85 -5.72 -16.26
CA LYS A 603 -32.02 -4.82 -15.12
C LYS A 603 -30.70 -4.11 -14.76
N PRO A 604 -30.21 -3.25 -15.63
CA PRO A 604 -28.97 -2.53 -15.39
C PRO A 604 -29.12 -1.54 -14.23
N VAL A 605 -28.05 -1.41 -13.46
CA VAL A 605 -27.93 -0.48 -12.33
C VAL A 605 -26.61 0.26 -12.39
N LEU A 606 -26.61 1.47 -11.82
CA LEU A 606 -25.43 2.28 -11.65
C LEU A 606 -24.84 2.04 -10.25
N LEU A 607 -23.53 1.92 -10.15
CA LEU A 607 -22.80 1.77 -8.90
C LEU A 607 -22.01 3.03 -8.61
N GLU A 608 -21.99 3.43 -7.34
CA GLU A 608 -21.17 4.53 -6.82
C GLU A 608 -20.17 4.04 -5.79
N PRO A 609 -18.99 4.67 -5.70
CA PRO A 609 -18.02 4.35 -4.65
C PRO A 609 -18.53 4.84 -3.30
N ILE A 610 -18.50 3.94 -2.32
CA ILE A 610 -18.80 4.21 -0.92
C ILE A 610 -17.49 4.30 -0.17
N MET A 611 -17.36 5.37 0.61
CA MET A 611 -16.20 5.62 1.45
C MET A 611 -16.50 5.23 2.90
N LYS A 612 -15.58 4.53 3.54
CA LYS A 612 -15.56 4.39 4.99
C LYS A 612 -14.97 5.67 5.56
N VAL A 613 -15.79 6.40 6.30
CA VAL A 613 -15.41 7.68 6.92
C VAL A 613 -15.35 7.47 8.42
N GLU A 614 -14.26 7.92 9.03
CA GLU A 614 -14.14 7.95 10.48
C GLU A 614 -13.83 9.38 10.92
N VAL A 615 -14.65 9.91 11.80
CA VAL A 615 -14.53 11.25 12.33
C VAL A 615 -14.20 11.17 13.82
N VAL A 616 -13.09 11.76 14.22
CA VAL A 616 -12.71 11.93 15.62
C VAL A 616 -13.08 13.34 16.04
N THR A 617 -13.98 13.47 16.99
CA THR A 617 -14.53 14.76 17.41
C THR A 617 -14.76 14.80 18.92
N PRO A 618 -14.60 15.98 19.57
CA PRO A 618 -15.09 16.15 20.94
C PRO A 618 -16.58 15.79 21.06
N GLU A 619 -16.97 15.28 22.20
CA GLU A 619 -18.34 14.78 22.44
C GLU A 619 -19.42 15.84 22.14
N GLU A 620 -19.16 17.09 22.45
CA GLU A 620 -20.06 18.22 22.21
C GLU A 620 -20.45 18.43 20.74
N TYR A 621 -19.60 18.01 19.77
CA TYR A 621 -19.88 18.11 18.32
C TYR A 621 -20.33 16.79 17.69
N SER A 622 -20.39 15.70 18.45
CA SER A 622 -20.73 14.38 17.91
C SER A 622 -22.11 14.34 17.25
N GLY A 623 -23.08 15.02 17.85
CA GLY A 623 -24.43 15.14 17.29
C GLY A 623 -24.48 15.86 15.95
N ASP A 624 -23.76 16.96 15.81
CA ASP A 624 -23.69 17.74 14.57
C ASP A 624 -22.99 16.96 13.46
N VAL A 625 -21.90 16.24 13.79
CA VAL A 625 -21.19 15.37 12.85
C VAL A 625 -22.07 14.22 12.36
N ILE A 626 -22.78 13.52 13.26
CA ILE A 626 -23.72 12.47 12.89
C ILE A 626 -24.85 13.02 12.01
N GLY A 627 -25.39 14.18 12.37
CA GLY A 627 -26.44 14.87 11.59
C GLY A 627 -25.96 15.24 10.19
N ASP A 628 -24.73 15.69 10.02
CA ASP A 628 -24.16 16.02 8.72
C ASP A 628 -23.86 14.78 7.88
N LEU A 629 -23.28 13.73 8.46
CA LEU A 629 -23.05 12.46 7.78
C LEU A 629 -24.35 11.83 7.28
N ASN A 630 -25.42 11.87 8.08
CA ASN A 630 -26.74 11.40 7.68
C ASN A 630 -27.32 12.23 6.52
N ARG A 631 -27.15 13.56 6.52
CA ARG A 631 -27.55 14.42 5.38
C ARG A 631 -26.79 14.07 4.10
N ARG A 632 -25.58 13.56 4.20
CA ARG A 632 -24.73 13.10 3.09
C ARG A 632 -25.02 11.66 2.67
N ARG A 633 -26.19 11.14 2.96
CA ARG A 633 -26.58 9.75 2.69
C ARG A 633 -25.68 8.72 3.39
N GLY A 634 -25.01 9.15 4.46
CA GLY A 634 -24.13 8.29 5.24
C GLY A 634 -24.92 7.29 6.09
N GLN A 635 -24.41 6.08 6.19
CA GLN A 635 -24.88 5.05 7.11
C GLN A 635 -23.91 4.99 8.30
N ILE A 636 -24.35 5.39 9.48
CA ILE A 636 -23.52 5.29 10.68
C ILE A 636 -23.38 3.81 11.06
N LEU A 637 -22.16 3.34 11.18
CA LEU A 637 -21.80 1.97 11.53
C LEU A 637 -21.57 1.80 13.03
N GLY A 638 -21.05 2.84 13.67
CA GLY A 638 -20.76 2.81 15.11
C GLY A 638 -20.22 4.13 15.62
N MET A 639 -20.14 4.21 16.93
CA MET A 639 -19.52 5.31 17.66
C MET A 639 -18.79 4.74 18.87
N ASP A 640 -17.49 4.99 18.92
CA ASP A 640 -16.61 4.51 19.98
C ASP A 640 -16.04 5.67 20.80
N ASP A 641 -15.71 5.40 22.05
CA ASP A 641 -15.00 6.34 22.90
C ASP A 641 -13.50 6.27 22.66
N SER A 642 -12.87 7.44 22.55
CA SER A 642 -11.43 7.57 22.42
C SER A 642 -10.93 8.66 23.35
N PRO A 643 -9.65 8.66 23.76
CA PRO A 643 -9.09 9.74 24.56
C PRO A 643 -9.14 11.11 23.88
N ALA A 644 -9.21 11.13 22.55
CA ALA A 644 -9.35 12.35 21.75
C ALA A 644 -10.82 12.78 21.57
N GLY A 645 -11.79 12.03 22.12
CA GLY A 645 -13.22 12.29 21.98
C GLY A 645 -13.98 11.08 21.42
N LYS A 646 -15.07 11.31 20.71
CA LYS A 646 -15.84 10.27 20.03
C LYS A 646 -15.28 9.96 18.66
N VAL A 647 -15.23 8.68 18.30
CA VAL A 647 -14.90 8.19 16.95
C VAL A 647 -16.19 7.72 16.29
N ILE A 648 -16.63 8.44 15.28
CA ILE A 648 -17.85 8.12 14.52
C ILE A 648 -17.42 7.45 13.23
N THR A 649 -17.86 6.21 13.00
CA THR A 649 -17.61 5.45 11.80
C THR A 649 -18.86 5.40 10.95
N ALA A 650 -18.74 5.75 9.66
CA ALA A 650 -19.85 5.76 8.71
C ALA A 650 -19.41 5.28 7.33
N GLU A 651 -20.36 4.76 6.55
CA GLU A 651 -20.22 4.56 5.11
C GLU A 651 -20.97 5.66 4.37
N VAL A 652 -20.27 6.44 3.55
CA VAL A 652 -20.83 7.61 2.85
C VAL A 652 -20.46 7.56 1.37
N PRO A 653 -21.40 7.85 0.45
CA PRO A 653 -21.06 7.97 -0.96
C PRO A 653 -20.03 9.06 -1.22
N LEU A 654 -19.03 8.78 -2.04
CA LEU A 654 -17.96 9.73 -2.36
C LEU A 654 -18.49 11.06 -2.93
N SER A 655 -19.56 11.00 -3.73
CA SER A 655 -20.21 12.19 -4.30
C SER A 655 -20.66 13.22 -3.26
N GLU A 656 -20.94 12.78 -2.03
CA GLU A 656 -21.40 13.62 -0.93
C GLU A 656 -20.22 14.11 -0.04
N MET A 657 -19.00 13.61 -0.27
CA MET A 657 -17.85 13.90 0.58
C MET A 657 -16.98 15.04 0.07
N PHE A 658 -17.20 15.52 -1.15
CA PHE A 658 -16.44 16.68 -1.67
C PHE A 658 -16.61 17.90 -0.77
N GLY A 659 -15.48 18.53 -0.40
CA GLY A 659 -15.45 19.67 0.50
C GLY A 659 -15.73 19.34 1.98
N TYR A 660 -15.83 18.07 2.37
CA TYR A 660 -16.12 17.68 3.75
C TYR A 660 -15.09 18.18 4.75
N ALA A 661 -13.81 18.25 4.37
CA ALA A 661 -12.74 18.77 5.23
C ALA A 661 -13.05 20.18 5.77
N THR A 662 -13.56 21.06 4.91
CA THR A 662 -13.96 22.43 5.29
C THR A 662 -15.19 22.41 6.21
N ASN A 663 -16.17 21.56 5.87
CA ASN A 663 -17.41 21.49 6.64
C ASN A 663 -17.18 20.93 8.05
N VAL A 664 -16.42 19.83 8.19
CA VAL A 664 -16.13 19.24 9.50
C VAL A 664 -15.32 20.18 10.40
N ARG A 665 -14.36 20.91 9.82
CA ARG A 665 -13.60 21.94 10.53
C ARG A 665 -14.52 23.07 11.02
N SER A 666 -15.42 23.54 10.17
CA SER A 666 -16.36 24.60 10.51
C SER A 666 -17.31 24.17 11.64
N MET A 667 -17.89 22.96 11.56
CA MET A 667 -18.80 22.44 12.59
C MET A 667 -18.14 22.24 13.95
N SER A 668 -16.88 21.83 13.97
CA SER A 668 -16.14 21.47 15.18
C SER A 668 -15.18 22.55 15.67
N GLN A 669 -15.24 23.75 15.11
CA GLN A 669 -14.30 24.84 15.41
C GLN A 669 -12.82 24.42 15.23
N GLY A 670 -12.56 23.59 14.24
CA GLY A 670 -11.22 23.07 13.92
C GLY A 670 -10.77 21.89 14.79
N ARG A 671 -11.61 21.38 15.71
CA ARG A 671 -11.23 20.35 16.67
C ARG A 671 -11.51 18.92 16.20
N ALA A 672 -12.34 18.72 15.19
CA ALA A 672 -12.55 17.40 14.61
C ALA A 672 -11.56 17.12 13.47
N THR A 673 -11.14 15.87 13.40
CA THR A 673 -10.37 15.31 12.30
C THR A 673 -11.15 14.18 11.66
N PHE A 674 -10.91 13.92 10.37
CA PHE A 674 -11.52 12.77 9.72
C PHE A 674 -10.53 12.07 8.82
N THR A 675 -10.81 10.80 8.58
CA THR A 675 -10.17 9.99 7.56
C THR A 675 -11.22 9.35 6.68
N MET A 676 -10.88 9.11 5.43
CA MET A 676 -11.79 8.55 4.44
C MET A 676 -11.02 7.57 3.56
N GLU A 677 -11.53 6.34 3.44
CA GLU A 677 -10.96 5.31 2.58
C GLU A 677 -12.05 4.66 1.72
N PHE A 678 -11.66 4.19 0.53
CA PHE A 678 -12.58 3.43 -0.31
C PHE A 678 -12.97 2.13 0.37
N ALA A 679 -14.28 1.88 0.51
CA ALA A 679 -14.80 0.65 1.10
C ALA A 679 -15.30 -0.33 0.03
N LYS A 680 -16.23 0.11 -0.83
CA LYS A 680 -16.88 -0.73 -1.83
C LYS A 680 -17.62 0.10 -2.87
N TYR A 681 -18.05 -0.53 -3.95
CA TYR A 681 -19.11 0.00 -4.82
C TYR A 681 -20.47 -0.46 -4.32
N HIS A 682 -21.46 0.42 -4.38
CA HIS A 682 -22.84 0.15 -4.00
C HIS A 682 -23.80 0.77 -5.01
N GLU A 683 -25.00 0.22 -5.10
CA GLU A 683 -26.03 0.67 -6.04
C GLU A 683 -26.50 2.09 -5.73
N VAL A 684 -26.51 2.94 -6.76
CA VAL A 684 -27.03 4.30 -6.66
C VAL A 684 -28.56 4.26 -6.52
N PRO A 685 -29.17 5.00 -5.58
CA PRO A 685 -30.62 5.09 -5.50
C PRO A 685 -31.25 5.52 -6.82
N PRO A 686 -32.39 4.94 -7.23
CA PRO A 686 -32.98 5.17 -8.56
C PRO A 686 -33.24 6.64 -8.90
N ASN A 687 -33.71 7.42 -7.93
CA ASN A 687 -33.96 8.86 -8.11
C ASN A 687 -32.69 9.68 -8.43
N ILE A 688 -31.53 9.23 -7.96
CA ILE A 688 -30.23 9.85 -8.23
C ILE A 688 -29.65 9.31 -9.54
N ALA A 689 -29.77 7.99 -9.76
CA ALA A 689 -29.31 7.34 -10.98
C ALA A 689 -29.96 7.94 -12.23
N ASP A 690 -31.26 8.21 -12.20
CA ASP A 690 -31.98 8.88 -13.30
C ASP A 690 -31.39 10.25 -13.66
N GLY A 691 -30.91 10.99 -12.67
CA GLY A 691 -30.27 12.29 -12.89
C GLY A 691 -28.85 12.18 -13.50
N ILE A 692 -28.18 11.08 -13.28
CA ILE A 692 -26.85 10.80 -13.84
C ILE A 692 -26.98 10.25 -15.27
N ILE A 693 -27.90 9.32 -15.50
CA ILE A 693 -28.14 8.69 -16.82
C ILE A 693 -28.66 9.70 -17.88
N LYS A 694 -29.38 10.72 -17.43
CA LYS A 694 -29.95 11.74 -18.34
C LYS A 694 -28.97 12.89 -18.70
N LYS A 695 -27.81 12.95 -18.08
CA LYS A 695 -26.74 13.89 -18.43
C LYS A 695 -25.85 13.29 -19.52
#